data_bfa9367e2e7d8e9fe48188cf18f9e4f1
#
_entry.id   bfa9367e2e7d8e9fe48188cf18f9e4f1
#
_cell.length_a   1.000
_cell.length_b   1.000
_cell.length_c   1.000
_cell.angle_alpha   90.00
_cell.angle_beta   90.00
_cell.angle_gamma   90.00
#
_symmetry.space_group_name_H-M   'P 1'
#
loop_
_entity.id
_entity.type
_entity.pdbx_description
1 polymer ?
#
loop_
_entity_poly.entity_id
_entity_poly.type
_entity_poly.pdbx_seq_one_letter_code
_entity_poly.pdbx_strand_id
1 'polypeptide(L)'
;MNNKKSLLAGLIGLALLAGCSQAPQDSPKHSGLVLANMDTQVKPGDDFFRYVNGKWLATAKIPDDRPADGAFYMLRDKSLADVRVLVEGLAKQEAATGTPTQQIRDLYASYLDQASRDAKGLTPLAPALADIDRIGDQAALARAFAQSGRMGGGAPFGIWIDADAKSPDRYAVYLYQGGLGLPDRDYYLKQDPDSQALRQKYQQHIAAMLSRLGESDPSGKAKRILALETRLATIQWDNVALRDREKNYNKRPASELARLAPHLDWQAYLNAAGIASQPELIIGQPTYLSALDQVMAQTPIADWQAYLKWQLLTDYAPYLDSETDRANFAFYGTTLSGTPKQRASWERALGVLNDHLGEAVGQLYVARYFPPAAKERMEQLVENLRTAYGQSIKELDWMSPETKAQALEKLAKFRPKIGYPDKWKDYSAIAIKPDDLVGNLQRSQAFEYADSLARLGKPVDRDEWHMSPQTVNAYYNPSNNEIVFPAAILQPPFFDMTADDAVNYGAIGGVIGHEMGHGFDDQGAKSDGDGMMRDWWTPQDLKEFRFRTSRLVAQYNRFEPINGQFVNGQFTLGENIGDLGGLTIAHKAYELSLDGKEAPVLDGFTGEQRFFLGWAQVWKGMYRPELMQMLLRSDPHSPPEYRVNGVVPNIPAFYEAFNIQPGDKLYLPPQKRVKIW
;
A
#
# COMPACT_ATOMS: atom_id res chain seq x y z
N MET A 1 -57.11 -30.53 57.46
CA MET A 1 -58.42 -30.95 57.00
C MET A 1 -58.46 -30.90 55.50
N ASN A 2 -58.51 -32.06 54.91
CA ASN A 2 -59.29 -32.52 53.74
C ASN A 2 -59.05 -31.75 52.40
N ASN A 3 -58.45 -32.42 51.47
CA ASN A 3 -58.93 -33.39 50.43
C ASN A 3 -59.44 -32.66 49.19
N LYS A 4 -59.16 -33.00 47.95
CA LYS A 4 -59.04 -34.29 47.26
C LYS A 4 -58.47 -34.04 45.83
N LYS A 5 -57.73 -35.00 45.36
CA LYS A 5 -57.42 -35.48 44.04
C LYS A 5 -58.46 -35.25 42.93
N SER A 6 -58.00 -35.02 41.71
CA SER A 6 -58.48 -35.72 40.52
C SER A 6 -57.44 -35.76 39.41
N LEU A 7 -57.04 -36.94 39.01
CA LEU A 7 -56.33 -37.29 37.77
C LEU A 7 -57.27 -37.06 36.57
N LEU A 8 -56.74 -36.48 35.49
CA LEU A 8 -57.30 -36.77 34.18
C LEU A 8 -56.12 -37.00 33.25
N ALA A 9 -55.97 -38.22 32.79
CA ALA A 9 -55.04 -38.61 31.74
C ALA A 9 -55.61 -38.17 30.39
N GLY A 10 -54.80 -37.40 29.64
CA GLY A 10 -55.10 -37.07 28.25
C GLY A 10 -53.97 -37.57 27.38
N LEU A 11 -54.16 -38.58 26.59
CA LEU A 11 -53.32 -39.01 25.49
C LEU A 11 -53.15 -37.85 24.52
N ILE A 12 -51.88 -37.40 24.31
CA ILE A 12 -51.53 -36.55 23.19
C ILE A 12 -50.66 -37.40 22.27
N GLY A 13 -51.22 -37.67 21.08
CA GLY A 13 -50.53 -38.39 20.00
C GLY A 13 -49.32 -37.69 19.54
N LEU A 14 -48.22 -38.40 19.39
CA LEU A 14 -47.01 -37.97 18.63
C LEU A 14 -47.42 -37.83 17.16
N ALA A 15 -47.61 -36.58 16.71
CA ALA A 15 -47.53 -36.26 15.30
C ALA A 15 -46.03 -36.04 14.98
N LEU A 16 -45.41 -37.00 14.33
CA LEU A 16 -44.12 -36.84 13.65
C LEU A 16 -44.30 -35.82 12.53
N LEU A 17 -43.97 -34.57 12.79
CA LEU A 17 -43.68 -33.57 11.78
C LEU A 17 -42.30 -33.91 11.18
N ALA A 18 -42.28 -34.64 10.09
CA ALA A 18 -41.17 -34.68 9.17
C ALA A 18 -41.03 -33.27 8.60
N GLY A 19 -40.24 -32.42 9.30
CA GLY A 19 -39.72 -31.17 8.73
C GLY A 19 -38.78 -31.56 7.63
N CYS A 20 -39.21 -31.50 6.36
CA CYS A 20 -38.30 -31.35 5.24
C CYS A 20 -37.51 -30.10 5.50
N SER A 21 -36.23 -30.26 5.90
CA SER A 21 -35.23 -29.21 5.74
C SER A 21 -35.13 -28.97 4.23
N GLN A 22 -35.86 -27.98 3.74
CA GLN A 22 -35.53 -27.41 2.44
C GLN A 22 -34.09 -26.94 2.55
N ALA A 23 -33.20 -27.57 1.79
CA ALA A 23 -31.90 -26.98 1.48
C ALA A 23 -32.15 -25.51 1.08
N PRO A 24 -31.26 -24.58 1.46
CA PRO A 24 -31.39 -23.19 1.02
C PRO A 24 -31.61 -23.21 -0.48
N GLN A 25 -32.73 -22.71 -0.98
CA GLN A 25 -32.91 -22.45 -2.38
C GLN A 25 -31.80 -21.45 -2.73
N ASP A 26 -30.82 -21.90 -3.52
CA ASP A 26 -29.83 -21.00 -4.10
C ASP A 26 -30.60 -19.88 -4.82
N SER A 27 -30.55 -18.70 -4.25
CA SER A 27 -31.02 -17.51 -4.96
C SER A 27 -30.32 -17.46 -6.31
N PRO A 28 -31.01 -17.17 -7.43
CA PRO A 28 -30.35 -17.13 -8.72
C PRO A 28 -29.15 -16.17 -8.64
N LYS A 29 -27.96 -16.68 -8.87
CA LYS A 29 -26.73 -15.89 -8.85
C LYS A 29 -26.83 -14.81 -9.94
N HIS A 30 -26.51 -13.57 -9.61
CA HIS A 30 -26.33 -12.50 -10.58
C HIS A 30 -24.87 -12.48 -11.08
N SER A 31 -24.62 -11.84 -12.22
CA SER A 31 -23.26 -11.85 -12.80
C SER A 31 -22.22 -11.13 -11.97
N GLY A 32 -22.60 -10.17 -11.12
CA GLY A 32 -21.69 -9.28 -10.42
C GLY A 32 -21.12 -8.15 -11.31
N LEU A 33 -21.53 -8.09 -12.58
CA LEU A 33 -21.07 -7.06 -13.53
C LEU A 33 -21.94 -5.81 -13.48
N VAL A 34 -21.32 -4.65 -13.62
CA VAL A 34 -22.00 -3.36 -13.79
C VAL A 34 -22.10 -3.03 -15.28
N LEU A 35 -23.05 -3.64 -15.98
CA LEU A 35 -23.24 -3.53 -17.42
C LEU A 35 -23.39 -2.07 -17.91
N ALA A 36 -23.91 -1.18 -17.08
CA ALA A 36 -24.07 0.25 -17.39
C ALA A 36 -22.73 0.95 -17.67
N ASN A 37 -21.62 0.42 -17.18
CA ASN A 37 -20.27 0.98 -17.40
C ASN A 37 -19.69 0.61 -18.78
N MET A 38 -20.21 -0.43 -19.41
CA MET A 38 -19.64 -1.00 -20.63
C MET A 38 -19.94 -0.16 -21.87
N ASP A 39 -18.94 -0.03 -22.75
CA ASP A 39 -19.10 0.54 -24.08
C ASP A 39 -18.99 -0.56 -25.14
N THR A 40 -20.12 -1.12 -25.52
CA THR A 40 -20.20 -2.20 -26.51
C THR A 40 -19.91 -1.76 -27.94
N GLN A 41 -19.70 -0.49 -28.22
CA GLN A 41 -19.24 0.01 -29.51
C GLN A 41 -17.72 -0.15 -29.68
N VAL A 42 -16.99 -0.24 -28.58
CA VAL A 42 -15.55 -0.58 -28.56
C VAL A 42 -15.41 -2.09 -28.73
N LYS A 43 -14.53 -2.53 -29.65
CA LYS A 43 -14.22 -3.97 -29.78
C LYS A 43 -13.37 -4.44 -28.61
N PRO A 44 -13.69 -5.58 -27.96
CA PRO A 44 -12.87 -6.12 -26.87
C PRO A 44 -11.41 -6.39 -27.30
N GLY A 45 -11.17 -6.73 -28.57
CA GLY A 45 -9.84 -6.93 -29.12
C GLY A 45 -9.06 -5.66 -29.46
N ASP A 46 -9.70 -4.50 -29.46
CA ASP A 46 -9.03 -3.21 -29.70
C ASP A 46 -8.66 -2.49 -28.41
N ASP A 47 -9.54 -2.53 -27.41
CA ASP A 47 -9.34 -1.89 -26.11
C ASP A 47 -10.29 -2.53 -25.09
N PHE A 48 -9.80 -3.50 -24.35
CA PHE A 48 -10.64 -4.24 -23.42
C PHE A 48 -11.00 -3.41 -22.19
N PHE A 49 -10.09 -2.55 -21.74
CA PHE A 49 -10.37 -1.63 -20.63
C PHE A 49 -11.54 -0.70 -20.95
N ARG A 50 -11.55 -0.10 -22.15
CA ARG A 50 -12.66 0.78 -22.59
C ARG A 50 -13.91 -0.01 -22.95
N TYR A 51 -13.82 -1.21 -23.48
CA TYR A 51 -14.96 -2.08 -23.69
C TYR A 51 -15.76 -2.27 -22.38
N VAL A 52 -15.06 -2.52 -21.28
CA VAL A 52 -15.68 -2.77 -19.95
C VAL A 52 -16.08 -1.48 -19.24
N ASN A 53 -15.29 -0.42 -19.35
CA ASN A 53 -15.43 0.79 -18.53
C ASN A 53 -15.74 2.05 -19.35
N GLY A 54 -15.92 1.97 -20.68
CA GLY A 54 -15.92 3.12 -21.57
C GLY A 54 -17.05 4.11 -21.35
N LYS A 55 -18.28 3.65 -21.06
CA LYS A 55 -19.39 4.57 -20.73
C LYS A 55 -19.15 5.29 -19.40
N TRP A 56 -18.62 4.58 -18.41
CA TRP A 56 -18.25 5.22 -17.15
C TRP A 56 -17.15 6.26 -17.37
N LEU A 57 -16.10 5.94 -18.12
CA LEU A 57 -15.01 6.87 -18.45
C LEU A 57 -15.51 8.11 -19.19
N ALA A 58 -16.52 7.97 -20.06
CA ALA A 58 -17.08 9.07 -20.82
C ALA A 58 -18.00 10.00 -19.99
N THR A 59 -18.57 9.51 -18.90
CA THR A 59 -19.60 10.24 -18.14
C THR A 59 -19.16 10.61 -16.72
N ALA A 60 -18.24 9.85 -16.12
CA ALA A 60 -17.74 10.11 -14.78
C ALA A 60 -16.86 11.36 -14.76
N LYS A 61 -16.86 12.03 -13.62
CA LYS A 61 -15.98 13.15 -13.33
C LYS A 61 -15.24 12.84 -12.03
N ILE A 62 -13.96 13.06 -12.02
CA ILE A 62 -13.18 12.98 -10.78
C ILE A 62 -13.72 14.06 -9.83
N PRO A 63 -14.19 13.71 -8.63
CA PRO A 63 -14.62 14.69 -7.63
C PRO A 63 -13.54 15.72 -7.34
N ASP A 64 -13.93 16.94 -6.98
CA ASP A 64 -12.97 18.03 -6.77
C ASP A 64 -12.03 17.81 -5.58
N ASP A 65 -12.43 16.95 -4.65
CA ASP A 65 -11.71 16.67 -3.41
C ASP A 65 -10.71 15.50 -3.50
N ARG A 66 -10.45 15.00 -4.72
CA ARG A 66 -9.51 13.91 -4.94
C ARG A 66 -8.80 14.00 -6.30
N PRO A 67 -7.61 13.39 -6.42
CA PRO A 67 -6.85 13.44 -7.67
C PRO A 67 -7.21 12.31 -8.65
N ALA A 68 -8.05 11.36 -8.23
CA ALA A 68 -8.46 10.21 -9.03
C ALA A 68 -9.83 9.69 -8.62
N ASP A 69 -10.47 8.86 -9.47
CA ASP A 69 -11.67 8.11 -9.16
C ASP A 69 -11.62 6.71 -9.80
N GLY A 70 -12.45 5.79 -9.30
CA GLY A 70 -12.51 4.42 -9.79
C GLY A 70 -12.92 3.41 -8.73
N ALA A 71 -12.79 2.11 -9.03
CA ALA A 71 -13.30 1.05 -8.16
C ALA A 71 -12.67 1.08 -6.75
N PHE A 72 -11.34 1.23 -6.66
CA PHE A 72 -10.64 1.36 -5.38
C PHE A 72 -11.07 2.61 -4.60
N TYR A 73 -11.22 3.75 -5.28
CA TYR A 73 -11.64 5.00 -4.64
C TYR A 73 -13.06 4.92 -4.10
N MET A 74 -13.98 4.37 -4.91
CA MET A 74 -15.38 4.18 -4.51
C MET A 74 -15.49 3.24 -3.30
N LEU A 75 -14.71 2.16 -3.26
CA LEU A 75 -14.73 1.24 -2.12
C LEU A 75 -14.05 1.84 -0.88
N ARG A 76 -12.98 2.63 -1.06
CA ARG A 76 -12.37 3.41 0.05
C ARG A 76 -13.36 4.40 0.65
N ASP A 77 -14.11 5.13 -0.18
CA ASP A 77 -15.14 6.06 0.29
C ASP A 77 -16.24 5.33 1.07
N LYS A 78 -16.66 4.15 0.60
CA LYS A 78 -17.61 3.30 1.33
C LYS A 78 -17.02 2.88 2.68
N SER A 79 -15.78 2.39 2.71
CA SER A 79 -15.11 2.01 3.96
C SER A 79 -15.01 3.19 4.92
N LEU A 80 -14.66 4.38 4.45
CA LEU A 80 -14.62 5.60 5.25
C LEU A 80 -16.01 5.97 5.79
N ALA A 81 -17.05 5.87 4.97
CA ALA A 81 -18.42 6.13 5.41
C ALA A 81 -18.87 5.12 6.50
N ASP A 82 -18.54 3.85 6.33
CA ASP A 82 -18.81 2.80 7.31
C ASP A 82 -18.07 3.08 8.64
N VAL A 83 -16.79 3.42 8.58
CA VAL A 83 -15.96 3.80 9.75
C VAL A 83 -16.52 5.06 10.42
N ARG A 84 -16.97 6.05 9.63
CA ARG A 84 -17.60 7.27 10.17
C ARG A 84 -18.79 6.96 11.07
N VAL A 85 -19.70 6.08 10.61
CA VAL A 85 -20.88 5.68 11.40
C VAL A 85 -20.47 5.08 12.74
N LEU A 86 -19.41 4.24 12.74
CA LEU A 86 -18.90 3.63 13.96
C LEU A 86 -18.31 4.66 14.92
N VAL A 87 -17.41 5.51 14.41
CA VAL A 87 -16.68 6.51 15.20
C VAL A 87 -17.64 7.57 15.76
N GLU A 88 -18.54 8.12 14.96
CA GLU A 88 -19.52 9.10 15.42
C GLU A 88 -20.52 8.48 16.43
N GLY A 89 -20.76 7.18 16.33
CA GLY A 89 -21.53 6.42 17.34
C GLY A 89 -20.88 6.38 18.73
N LEU A 90 -19.55 6.57 18.83
CA LEU A 90 -18.82 6.62 20.10
C LEU A 90 -18.93 7.98 20.80
N ALA A 91 -19.30 9.05 20.09
CA ALA A 91 -19.25 10.43 20.60
C ALA A 91 -20.06 10.65 21.88
N LYS A 92 -21.12 9.86 22.08
CA LYS A 92 -22.01 9.95 23.25
C LYS A 92 -21.74 8.87 24.31
N GLN A 93 -20.75 8.02 24.12
CA GLN A 93 -20.44 6.95 25.05
C GLN A 93 -19.50 7.44 26.14
N GLU A 94 -19.85 7.19 27.39
CA GLU A 94 -18.92 7.35 28.49
C GLU A 94 -17.86 6.25 28.40
N ALA A 95 -16.60 6.62 28.54
CA ALA A 95 -15.48 5.69 28.47
C ALA A 95 -14.35 6.13 29.40
N ALA A 96 -13.77 5.18 30.11
CA ALA A 96 -12.62 5.44 30.97
C ALA A 96 -11.39 5.81 30.11
N THR A 97 -10.51 6.66 30.67
CA THR A 97 -9.24 7.04 30.04
C THR A 97 -8.40 5.81 29.70
N GLY A 98 -7.79 5.78 28.53
CA GLY A 98 -6.95 4.70 28.03
C GLY A 98 -7.73 3.55 27.38
N THR A 99 -9.07 3.60 27.34
CA THR A 99 -9.86 2.62 26.59
C THR A 99 -9.90 2.96 25.09
N PRO A 100 -9.99 1.96 24.18
CA PRO A 100 -10.11 2.23 22.74
C PRO A 100 -11.23 3.22 22.39
N THR A 101 -12.39 3.11 23.06
CA THR A 101 -13.53 4.03 22.87
C THR A 101 -13.15 5.47 23.16
N GLN A 102 -12.48 5.73 24.30
CA GLN A 102 -12.03 7.09 24.67
C GLN A 102 -10.97 7.57 23.68
N GLN A 103 -9.98 6.74 23.36
CA GLN A 103 -8.88 7.11 22.48
C GLN A 103 -9.37 7.48 21.07
N ILE A 104 -10.24 6.64 20.45
CA ILE A 104 -10.82 6.91 19.15
C ILE A 104 -11.65 8.19 19.15
N ARG A 105 -12.58 8.31 20.13
CA ARG A 105 -13.44 9.48 20.25
C ARG A 105 -12.64 10.79 20.39
N ASP A 106 -11.68 10.80 21.28
CA ASP A 106 -10.95 12.02 21.64
C ASP A 106 -9.92 12.40 20.56
N LEU A 107 -9.28 11.45 19.89
CA LEU A 107 -8.43 11.73 18.74
C LEU A 107 -9.23 12.31 17.57
N TYR A 108 -10.40 11.73 17.26
CA TYR A 108 -11.31 12.24 16.24
C TYR A 108 -11.79 13.64 16.54
N ALA A 109 -12.22 13.89 17.79
CA ALA A 109 -12.66 15.21 18.24
C ALA A 109 -11.55 16.26 18.17
N SER A 110 -10.32 15.90 18.58
CA SER A 110 -9.17 16.81 18.56
C SER A 110 -8.81 17.27 17.14
N TYR A 111 -9.01 16.43 16.12
CA TYR A 111 -8.84 16.84 14.73
C TYR A 111 -9.94 17.78 14.25
N LEU A 112 -11.19 17.51 14.62
CA LEU A 112 -12.34 18.30 14.18
C LEU A 112 -12.43 19.67 14.85
N ASP A 113 -11.79 19.88 16.00
CA ASP A 113 -11.75 21.18 16.69
C ASP A 113 -10.84 22.18 15.98
N GLN A 114 -11.30 22.65 14.81
CA GLN A 114 -10.57 23.62 14.01
C GLN A 114 -10.37 24.96 14.75
N ALA A 115 -11.32 25.36 15.60
CA ALA A 115 -11.21 26.60 16.37
C ALA A 115 -10.05 26.53 17.36
N SER A 116 -9.87 25.43 18.07
CA SER A 116 -8.72 25.22 18.97
C SER A 116 -7.39 25.18 18.18
N ARG A 117 -7.39 24.51 17.01
CA ARG A 117 -6.21 24.44 16.12
C ARG A 117 -5.82 25.85 15.62
N ASP A 118 -6.78 26.64 15.19
CA ASP A 118 -6.56 28.03 14.72
C ASP A 118 -6.06 28.93 15.85
N ALA A 119 -6.61 28.77 17.05
CA ALA A 119 -6.17 29.54 18.22
C ALA A 119 -4.73 29.20 18.65
N LYS A 120 -4.31 27.93 18.50
CA LYS A 120 -2.95 27.49 18.84
C LYS A 120 -1.93 27.85 17.75
N GLY A 121 -2.34 27.96 16.49
CA GLY A 121 -1.48 28.25 15.36
C GLY A 121 -0.29 27.29 15.32
N LEU A 122 0.93 27.83 15.25
CA LEU A 122 2.17 27.07 15.22
C LEU A 122 2.76 26.74 16.62
N THR A 123 2.11 27.20 17.68
CA THR A 123 2.60 27.03 19.09
C THR A 123 2.90 25.56 19.43
N PRO A 124 2.14 24.54 18.97
CA PRO A 124 2.45 23.16 19.28
C PRO A 124 3.83 22.68 18.80
N LEU A 125 4.42 23.36 17.80
CA LEU A 125 5.76 23.04 17.29
C LEU A 125 6.88 23.83 18.01
N ALA A 126 6.55 24.80 18.83
CA ALA A 126 7.53 25.69 19.45
C ALA A 126 8.66 24.95 20.21
N PRO A 127 8.41 23.88 20.98
CA PRO A 127 9.49 23.12 21.62
C PRO A 127 10.48 22.52 20.64
N ALA A 128 9.98 21.86 19.59
CA ALA A 128 10.81 21.21 18.55
C ALA A 128 11.58 22.25 17.72
N LEU A 129 10.96 23.38 17.40
CA LEU A 129 11.63 24.50 16.71
C LEU A 129 12.77 25.08 17.57
N ALA A 130 12.55 25.27 18.89
CA ALA A 130 13.59 25.72 19.81
C ALA A 130 14.75 24.72 19.95
N ASP A 131 14.47 23.40 19.86
CA ASP A 131 15.52 22.37 19.83
C ASP A 131 16.36 22.47 18.56
N ILE A 132 15.73 22.70 17.41
CA ILE A 132 16.43 22.91 16.14
C ILE A 132 17.31 24.17 16.19
N ASP A 133 16.81 25.28 16.79
CA ASP A 133 17.58 26.52 16.93
C ASP A 133 18.85 26.35 17.80
N ARG A 134 18.86 25.39 18.72
CA ARG A 134 20.01 25.09 19.59
C ARG A 134 21.07 24.20 18.95
N ILE A 135 20.88 23.73 17.74
CA ILE A 135 21.88 22.93 17.01
C ILE A 135 23.10 23.80 16.73
N GLY A 136 24.20 23.56 17.45
CA GLY A 136 25.42 24.35 17.30
C GLY A 136 26.63 23.58 16.78
N ASP A 137 26.53 22.24 16.71
CA ASP A 137 27.62 21.36 16.30
C ASP A 137 27.10 20.08 15.62
N GLN A 138 28.04 19.26 15.12
CA GLN A 138 27.71 18.01 14.41
C GLN A 138 27.04 16.98 15.31
N ALA A 139 27.40 16.93 16.61
CA ALA A 139 26.77 16.01 17.53
C ALA A 139 25.32 16.38 17.81
N ALA A 140 25.02 17.67 17.96
CA ALA A 140 23.64 18.17 18.10
C ALA A 140 22.83 17.93 16.81
N LEU A 141 23.44 18.11 15.64
CA LEU A 141 22.81 17.84 14.35
C LEU A 141 22.47 16.34 14.19
N ALA A 142 23.39 15.45 14.56
CA ALA A 142 23.17 14.01 14.53
C ALA A 142 22.00 13.60 15.45
N ARG A 143 21.94 14.15 16.66
CA ARG A 143 20.80 13.93 17.58
C ARG A 143 19.48 14.44 16.99
N ALA A 144 19.50 15.60 16.32
CA ALA A 144 18.31 16.16 15.67
C ALA A 144 17.80 15.29 14.52
N PHE A 145 18.68 14.69 13.70
CA PHE A 145 18.27 13.72 12.68
C PHE A 145 17.61 12.47 13.29
N ALA A 146 18.17 11.94 14.38
CA ALA A 146 17.56 10.82 15.09
C ALA A 146 16.19 11.20 15.70
N GLN A 147 16.07 12.40 16.27
CA GLN A 147 14.83 12.89 16.84
C GLN A 147 13.76 13.11 15.75
N SER A 148 14.14 13.67 14.61
CA SER A 148 13.22 13.82 13.46
C SER A 148 12.65 12.46 13.06
N GLY A 149 13.48 11.43 12.88
CA GLY A 149 13.03 10.07 12.57
C GLY A 149 12.10 9.47 13.63
N ARG A 150 12.34 9.73 14.92
CA ARG A 150 11.46 9.27 16.03
C ARG A 150 10.08 9.95 16.02
N MET A 151 9.98 11.13 15.45
CA MET A 151 8.74 11.90 15.30
C MET A 151 8.05 11.66 13.94
N GLY A 152 8.53 10.74 13.14
CA GLY A 152 8.03 10.47 11.79
C GLY A 152 8.43 11.53 10.77
N GLY A 153 9.38 12.40 11.11
CA GLY A 153 9.79 13.52 10.27
C GLY A 153 10.96 13.22 9.33
N GLY A 154 11.16 14.13 8.36
CA GLY A 154 12.19 14.03 7.34
C GLY A 154 13.60 14.26 7.89
N ALA A 155 14.56 13.42 7.47
CA ALA A 155 15.99 13.59 7.66
C ALA A 155 16.71 13.03 6.40
N PRO A 156 18.01 13.37 6.17
CA PRO A 156 18.71 12.88 4.99
C PRO A 156 18.75 11.35 4.86
N PHE A 157 18.57 10.65 5.96
CA PHE A 157 18.41 9.20 6.01
C PHE A 157 17.50 8.82 7.18
N GLY A 158 16.92 7.62 7.11
CA GLY A 158 16.07 7.07 8.15
C GLY A 158 16.50 5.68 8.57
N ILE A 159 16.00 5.24 9.73
CA ILE A 159 16.11 3.85 10.15
C ILE A 159 14.75 3.17 10.11
N TRP A 160 14.80 1.87 9.84
CA TRP A 160 13.65 0.98 9.85
C TRP A 160 14.02 -0.30 10.59
N ILE A 161 13.15 -0.82 11.43
CA ILE A 161 13.35 -2.08 12.15
C ILE A 161 12.38 -3.10 11.56
N ASP A 162 12.94 -4.15 10.96
CA ASP A 162 12.18 -5.19 10.28
C ASP A 162 12.94 -6.53 10.37
N ALA A 163 12.32 -7.61 9.92
CA ALA A 163 12.97 -8.90 9.81
C ALA A 163 14.24 -8.79 8.96
N ASP A 164 15.33 -9.39 9.42
CA ASP A 164 16.56 -9.50 8.64
C ASP A 164 16.32 -10.41 7.43
N ALA A 165 16.43 -9.88 6.23
CA ALA A 165 16.11 -10.61 5.00
C ALA A 165 16.93 -11.91 4.82
N LYS A 166 18.09 -12.04 5.45
CA LYS A 166 18.90 -13.28 5.44
C LYS A 166 18.81 -14.09 6.74
N SER A 167 18.04 -13.63 7.71
CA SER A 167 17.76 -14.31 8.98
C SER A 167 16.35 -13.92 9.45
N PRO A 168 15.29 -14.35 8.72
CA PRO A 168 13.93 -13.82 8.86
C PRO A 168 13.26 -14.17 10.20
N ASP A 169 13.94 -14.90 11.08
CA ASP A 169 13.56 -15.15 12.47
C ASP A 169 13.97 -14.02 13.44
N ARG A 170 14.77 -13.04 13.00
CA ARG A 170 15.32 -11.96 13.80
C ARG A 170 15.03 -10.60 13.20
N TYR A 171 14.85 -9.60 14.05
CA TYR A 171 14.80 -8.22 13.63
C TYR A 171 16.19 -7.63 13.42
N ALA A 172 16.32 -6.74 12.45
CA ALA A 172 17.51 -5.96 12.15
C ALA A 172 17.16 -4.49 12.00
N VAL A 173 18.14 -3.62 12.19
CA VAL A 173 18.03 -2.19 11.90
C VAL A 173 18.52 -1.95 10.47
N TYR A 174 17.65 -1.37 9.66
CA TYR A 174 17.95 -0.93 8.30
C TYR A 174 18.16 0.58 8.28
N LEU A 175 19.12 1.05 7.48
CA LEU A 175 19.38 2.46 7.24
C LEU A 175 19.18 2.76 5.75
N TYR A 176 18.30 3.71 5.44
CA TYR A 176 17.91 4.07 4.08
C TYR A 176 18.07 5.56 3.79
N GLN A 177 18.31 5.88 2.50
CA GLN A 177 18.29 7.26 1.99
C GLN A 177 16.93 7.92 2.21
N GLY A 178 16.91 9.25 2.40
CA GLY A 178 15.70 10.03 2.63
C GLY A 178 15.90 11.51 2.41
N GLY A 179 14.97 12.33 2.92
CA GLY A 179 15.15 13.76 3.09
C GLY A 179 14.77 14.64 1.89
N LEU A 180 14.02 14.14 0.93
CA LEU A 180 13.44 14.96 -0.13
C LEU A 180 12.03 15.39 0.23
N GLY A 181 11.67 16.63 -0.03
CA GLY A 181 10.31 17.14 0.16
C GLY A 181 9.41 16.94 -1.07
N LEU A 182 9.95 16.61 -2.24
CA LEU A 182 9.22 16.14 -3.43
C LEU A 182 9.29 14.61 -3.52
N PRO A 183 8.31 13.94 -4.15
CA PRO A 183 8.13 12.49 -4.08
C PRO A 183 9.26 11.64 -4.64
N ASP A 184 10.08 12.20 -5.55
CA ASP A 184 11.14 11.46 -6.23
C ASP A 184 12.31 12.38 -6.61
N ARG A 185 13.52 11.81 -6.68
CA ARG A 185 14.74 12.52 -7.07
C ARG A 185 14.65 13.21 -8.44
N ASP A 186 13.90 12.63 -9.37
CA ASP A 186 13.77 13.15 -10.74
C ASP A 186 13.12 14.52 -10.79
N TYR A 187 12.28 14.88 -9.81
CA TYR A 187 11.73 16.23 -9.68
C TYR A 187 12.81 17.31 -9.53
N TYR A 188 13.96 16.96 -8.94
CA TYR A 188 15.09 17.86 -8.75
C TYR A 188 16.04 17.86 -9.95
N LEU A 189 16.17 16.74 -10.66
CA LEU A 189 17.25 16.50 -11.63
C LEU A 189 16.83 16.73 -13.07
N LYS A 190 15.56 16.46 -13.44
CA LYS A 190 15.08 16.66 -14.80
C LYS A 190 15.07 18.14 -15.18
N GLN A 191 15.46 18.41 -16.45
CA GLN A 191 15.63 19.77 -16.96
C GLN A 191 14.54 20.19 -17.94
N ASP A 192 13.47 19.39 -18.07
CA ASP A 192 12.30 19.78 -18.85
C ASP A 192 11.57 20.99 -18.23
N PRO A 193 10.83 21.77 -19.06
CA PRO A 193 10.19 23.01 -18.60
C PRO A 193 9.22 22.81 -17.44
N ASP A 194 8.47 21.69 -17.43
CA ASP A 194 7.47 21.39 -16.38
C ASP A 194 8.15 21.10 -15.04
N SER A 195 9.23 20.30 -15.04
CA SER A 195 10.02 20.04 -13.85
C SER A 195 10.68 21.32 -13.30
N GLN A 196 11.16 22.20 -14.17
CA GLN A 196 11.73 23.48 -13.75
C GLN A 196 10.65 24.41 -13.15
N ALA A 197 9.49 24.52 -13.78
CA ALA A 197 8.38 25.31 -13.28
C ALA A 197 7.87 24.79 -11.92
N LEU A 198 7.82 23.47 -11.75
CA LEU A 198 7.42 22.87 -10.48
C LEU A 198 8.42 23.19 -9.36
N ARG A 199 9.73 23.11 -9.62
CA ARG A 199 10.76 23.49 -8.63
C ARG A 199 10.66 24.97 -8.23
N GLN A 200 10.31 25.86 -9.15
CA GLN A 200 10.08 27.27 -8.82
C GLN A 200 8.87 27.43 -7.87
N LYS A 201 7.75 26.75 -8.15
CA LYS A 201 6.57 26.74 -7.27
C LYS A 201 6.90 26.13 -5.91
N TYR A 202 7.69 25.06 -5.88
CA TYR A 202 8.15 24.42 -4.66
C TYR A 202 9.01 25.38 -3.81
N GLN A 203 9.97 26.07 -4.42
CA GLN A 203 10.78 27.08 -3.72
C GLN A 203 9.92 28.21 -3.16
N GLN A 204 8.90 28.66 -3.90
CA GLN A 204 7.96 29.69 -3.43
C GLN A 204 7.13 29.16 -2.25
N HIS A 205 6.70 27.92 -2.29
CA HIS A 205 5.99 27.27 -1.20
C HIS A 205 6.86 27.18 0.06
N ILE A 206 8.09 26.71 -0.05
CA ILE A 206 9.03 26.69 1.09
C ILE A 206 9.17 28.09 1.69
N ALA A 207 9.38 29.13 0.86
CA ALA A 207 9.53 30.50 1.34
C ALA A 207 8.27 31.00 2.08
N ALA A 208 7.08 30.72 1.55
CA ALA A 208 5.82 31.08 2.20
C ALA A 208 5.64 30.40 3.57
N MET A 209 5.97 29.09 3.64
CA MET A 209 5.88 28.34 4.90
C MET A 209 6.91 28.82 5.94
N LEU A 210 8.16 29.10 5.53
CA LEU A 210 9.18 29.68 6.42
C LEU A 210 8.80 31.08 6.91
N SER A 211 8.13 31.89 6.07
CA SER A 211 7.58 33.19 6.51
C SER A 211 6.56 33.04 7.63
N ARG A 212 5.76 31.99 7.61
CA ARG A 212 4.79 31.69 8.71
C ARG A 212 5.48 31.35 10.01
N LEU A 213 6.66 30.73 9.96
CA LEU A 213 7.51 30.51 11.15
C LEU A 213 8.19 31.78 11.66
N GLY A 214 8.05 32.92 10.97
CA GLY A 214 8.74 34.16 11.31
C GLY A 214 10.24 34.15 10.98
N GLU A 215 10.67 33.24 10.10
CA GLU A 215 12.08 33.14 9.75
C GLU A 215 12.59 34.38 9.01
N SER A 216 13.79 34.82 9.36
CA SER A 216 14.48 35.86 8.63
C SER A 216 14.97 35.35 7.28
N ASP A 217 14.90 36.15 6.23
CA ASP A 217 15.29 35.77 4.84
C ASP A 217 14.65 34.46 4.34
N PRO A 218 13.31 34.31 4.36
CA PRO A 218 12.66 33.07 3.98
C PRO A 218 12.93 32.67 2.51
N SER A 219 13.05 33.64 1.62
CA SER A 219 13.37 33.39 0.19
C SER A 219 14.79 32.85 0.00
N GLY A 220 15.79 33.42 0.69
CA GLY A 220 17.15 32.92 0.65
C GLY A 220 17.28 31.54 1.29
N LYS A 221 16.59 31.28 2.42
CA LYS A 221 16.53 29.96 3.04
C LYS A 221 15.86 28.93 2.13
N ALA A 222 14.75 29.27 1.49
CA ALA A 222 14.09 28.38 0.53
C ALA A 222 15.00 27.99 -0.64
N LYS A 223 15.77 28.94 -1.17
CA LYS A 223 16.76 28.66 -2.23
C LYS A 223 17.85 27.70 -1.72
N ARG A 224 18.34 27.88 -0.50
CA ARG A 224 19.37 26.99 0.08
C ARG A 224 18.82 25.60 0.40
N ILE A 225 17.57 25.51 0.89
CA ILE A 225 16.89 24.22 1.10
C ILE A 225 16.74 23.46 -0.21
N LEU A 226 16.20 24.10 -1.27
CA LEU A 226 16.08 23.46 -2.58
C LEU A 226 17.44 23.02 -3.13
N ALA A 227 18.49 23.82 -2.94
CA ALA A 227 19.85 23.45 -3.33
C ALA A 227 20.39 22.24 -2.54
N LEU A 228 20.10 22.19 -1.23
CA LEU A 228 20.47 21.06 -0.38
C LEU A 228 19.73 19.77 -0.82
N GLU A 229 18.41 19.84 -0.97
CA GLU A 229 17.61 18.69 -1.44
C GLU A 229 18.03 18.24 -2.85
N THR A 230 18.42 19.18 -3.73
CA THR A 230 18.97 18.83 -5.07
C THR A 230 20.29 18.06 -4.95
N ARG A 231 21.17 18.44 -4.01
CA ARG A 231 22.40 17.67 -3.74
C ARG A 231 22.07 16.27 -3.18
N LEU A 232 21.12 16.16 -2.26
CA LEU A 232 20.65 14.87 -1.76
C LEU A 232 20.09 14.02 -2.91
N ALA A 233 19.21 14.58 -3.75
CA ALA A 233 18.63 13.91 -4.91
C ALA A 233 19.70 13.40 -5.89
N THR A 234 20.78 14.18 -6.08
CA THR A 234 21.87 13.80 -6.99
C THR A 234 22.59 12.53 -6.55
N ILE A 235 22.77 12.34 -5.25
CA ILE A 235 23.48 11.18 -4.69
C ILE A 235 22.58 10.00 -4.36
N GLN A 236 21.25 10.17 -4.35
CA GLN A 236 20.29 9.09 -4.10
C GLN A 236 20.27 8.09 -5.25
N TRP A 237 20.00 6.84 -4.91
CA TRP A 237 19.66 5.80 -5.88
C TRP A 237 18.28 6.07 -6.49
N ASP A 238 18.11 5.67 -7.74
CA ASP A 238 16.82 5.73 -8.42
C ASP A 238 15.87 4.59 -7.98
N ASN A 239 14.60 4.72 -8.35
CA ASN A 239 13.55 3.79 -7.95
C ASN A 239 13.77 2.36 -8.48
N VAL A 240 14.40 2.16 -9.62
CA VAL A 240 14.74 0.83 -10.13
C VAL A 240 15.79 0.17 -9.24
N ALA A 241 16.84 0.91 -8.85
CA ALA A 241 17.88 0.41 -7.96
C ALA A 241 17.32 0.16 -6.52
N LEU A 242 16.40 1.01 -6.04
CA LEU A 242 15.77 0.85 -4.73
C LEU A 242 14.90 -0.41 -4.63
N ARG A 243 14.36 -0.91 -5.74
CA ARG A 243 13.62 -2.18 -5.74
C ARG A 243 14.51 -3.41 -5.59
N ASP A 244 15.79 -3.34 -5.91
CA ASP A 244 16.68 -4.50 -5.89
C ASP A 244 17.06 -4.88 -4.44
N ARG A 245 16.36 -5.86 -3.89
CA ARG A 245 16.52 -6.32 -2.49
C ARG A 245 17.93 -6.80 -2.18
N GLU A 246 18.66 -7.41 -3.13
CA GLU A 246 20.03 -7.88 -2.91
C GLU A 246 21.01 -6.71 -2.84
N LYS A 247 20.88 -5.72 -3.74
CA LYS A 247 21.71 -4.51 -3.72
C LYS A 247 21.49 -3.68 -2.45
N ASN A 248 20.26 -3.68 -1.94
CA ASN A 248 19.89 -2.96 -0.72
C ASN A 248 20.24 -3.72 0.58
N TYR A 249 20.75 -4.94 0.50
CA TYR A 249 21.14 -5.70 1.67
C TYR A 249 22.67 -5.67 1.89
N ASN A 250 23.13 -4.68 2.64
CA ASN A 250 24.56 -4.51 2.97
C ASN A 250 24.71 -4.51 4.49
N LYS A 251 24.71 -5.71 5.10
CA LYS A 251 24.90 -5.86 6.53
C LYS A 251 26.34 -5.56 6.91
N ARG A 252 26.55 -4.64 7.85
CA ARG A 252 27.84 -4.08 8.23
C ARG A 252 27.91 -3.89 9.74
N PRO A 253 29.13 -4.03 10.35
CA PRO A 253 29.36 -3.57 11.71
C PRO A 253 28.98 -2.07 11.86
N ALA A 254 28.32 -1.72 12.96
CA ALA A 254 27.93 -0.33 13.23
C ALA A 254 29.16 0.61 13.28
N SER A 255 30.34 0.09 13.67
CA SER A 255 31.60 0.84 13.65
C SER A 255 32.07 1.29 12.26
N GLU A 256 31.57 0.67 11.18
CA GLU A 256 31.90 1.09 9.80
C GLU A 256 31.21 2.39 9.38
N LEU A 257 30.15 2.80 10.05
CA LEU A 257 29.43 4.03 9.74
C LEU A 257 30.33 5.26 9.82
N ALA A 258 31.20 5.32 10.84
CA ALA A 258 32.17 6.42 10.98
C ALA A 258 33.22 6.46 9.86
N ARG A 259 33.48 5.33 9.18
CA ARG A 259 34.36 5.28 8.01
C ARG A 259 33.64 5.68 6.73
N LEU A 260 32.33 5.36 6.63
CA LEU A 260 31.51 5.67 5.47
C LEU A 260 31.15 7.16 5.39
N ALA A 261 30.81 7.77 6.53
CA ALA A 261 30.45 9.17 6.65
C ALA A 261 31.04 9.78 7.92
N PRO A 262 32.35 10.14 7.93
CA PRO A 262 33.06 10.61 9.10
C PRO A 262 32.62 12.00 9.60
N HIS A 263 31.95 12.81 8.79
CA HIS A 263 31.46 14.14 9.20
C HIS A 263 30.13 14.10 9.97
N LEU A 264 29.52 12.92 10.13
CA LEU A 264 28.36 12.74 11.02
C LEU A 264 28.84 12.08 12.33
N ASP A 265 28.40 12.62 13.46
CA ASP A 265 28.62 12.00 14.78
C ASP A 265 27.69 10.79 14.97
N TRP A 266 28.15 9.64 14.49
CA TRP A 266 27.37 8.39 14.55
C TRP A 266 27.10 7.94 15.98
N GLN A 267 28.01 8.21 16.93
CA GLN A 267 27.77 7.83 18.32
C GLN A 267 26.61 8.63 18.91
N ALA A 268 26.56 9.94 18.63
CA ALA A 268 25.47 10.80 19.05
C ALA A 268 24.14 10.38 18.39
N TYR A 269 24.19 10.03 17.09
CA TYR A 269 23.00 9.55 16.35
C TYR A 269 22.47 8.22 16.91
N LEU A 270 23.32 7.19 17.02
CA LEU A 270 22.91 5.85 17.46
C LEU A 270 22.37 5.86 18.89
N ASN A 271 22.99 6.68 19.80
CA ASN A 271 22.47 6.86 21.15
C ASN A 271 21.08 7.54 21.15
N ALA A 272 20.90 8.61 20.40
CA ALA A 272 19.63 9.32 20.31
C ALA A 272 18.53 8.48 19.65
N ALA A 273 18.89 7.66 18.64
CA ALA A 273 17.99 6.71 18.03
C ALA A 273 17.67 5.47 18.88
N GLY A 274 18.41 5.25 20.00
CA GLY A 274 18.19 4.10 20.90
C GLY A 274 18.70 2.77 20.37
N ILE A 275 19.61 2.79 19.40
CA ILE A 275 20.15 1.59 18.72
C ILE A 275 21.66 1.41 18.89
N ALA A 276 22.28 2.14 19.82
CA ALA A 276 23.74 2.08 20.07
C ALA A 276 24.24 0.70 20.52
N SER A 277 23.35 -0.15 21.04
CA SER A 277 23.68 -1.54 21.42
C SER A 277 23.70 -2.52 20.23
N GLN A 278 23.25 -2.09 19.05
CA GLN A 278 23.23 -2.96 17.88
C GLN A 278 24.63 -3.06 17.27
N PRO A 279 25.21 -4.28 17.20
CA PRO A 279 26.57 -4.45 16.68
C PRO A 279 26.64 -4.28 15.17
N GLU A 280 25.56 -4.53 14.47
CA GLU A 280 25.45 -4.53 13.02
C GLU A 280 24.17 -3.81 12.56
N LEU A 281 24.25 -3.22 11.37
CA LEU A 281 23.14 -2.56 10.67
C LEU A 281 23.12 -3.03 9.21
N ILE A 282 21.95 -3.00 8.59
CA ILE A 282 21.81 -3.22 7.15
C ILE A 282 21.73 -1.86 6.47
N ILE A 283 22.75 -1.52 5.68
CA ILE A 283 22.81 -0.24 4.96
C ILE A 283 22.21 -0.45 3.57
N GLY A 284 21.06 0.15 3.30
CA GLY A 284 20.39 0.00 2.01
C GLY A 284 21.23 0.53 0.86
N GLN A 285 21.73 1.75 0.99
CA GLN A 285 22.47 2.44 -0.08
C GLN A 285 23.84 2.94 0.41
N PRO A 286 24.88 2.07 0.46
CA PRO A 286 26.19 2.46 1.00
C PRO A 286 26.86 3.60 0.26
N THR A 287 26.69 3.68 -1.08
CA THR A 287 27.25 4.78 -1.89
C THR A 287 26.57 6.11 -1.62
N TYR A 288 25.26 6.10 -1.34
CA TYR A 288 24.55 7.29 -0.88
C TYR A 288 25.13 7.80 0.44
N LEU A 289 25.28 6.89 1.42
CA LEU A 289 25.80 7.26 2.73
C LEU A 289 27.21 7.84 2.65
N SER A 290 28.09 7.25 1.82
CA SER A 290 29.44 7.79 1.59
C SER A 290 29.42 9.14 0.88
N ALA A 291 28.50 9.35 -0.06
CA ALA A 291 28.38 10.63 -0.76
C ALA A 291 27.71 11.70 0.13
N LEU A 292 26.80 11.31 1.02
CA LEU A 292 26.19 12.19 2.02
C LEU A 292 27.24 12.87 2.91
N ASP A 293 28.35 12.20 3.19
CA ASP A 293 29.45 12.77 3.96
C ASP A 293 29.97 14.09 3.38
N GLN A 294 30.09 14.19 2.05
CA GLN A 294 30.48 15.43 1.37
C GLN A 294 29.40 16.51 1.51
N VAL A 295 28.14 16.14 1.47
CA VAL A 295 27.03 17.07 1.69
C VAL A 295 27.06 17.59 3.12
N MET A 296 27.33 16.72 4.10
CA MET A 296 27.50 17.12 5.52
C MET A 296 28.65 18.09 5.71
N ALA A 297 29.82 17.78 5.17
CA ALA A 297 31.02 18.61 5.29
C ALA A 297 30.87 20.02 4.67
N GLN A 298 30.09 20.13 3.61
CA GLN A 298 29.95 21.38 2.83
C GLN A 298 28.72 22.22 3.23
N THR A 299 27.80 21.69 4.04
CA THR A 299 26.56 22.39 4.40
C THR A 299 26.71 23.05 5.75
N PRO A 300 26.58 24.39 5.86
CA PRO A 300 26.56 25.08 7.14
C PRO A 300 25.42 24.57 8.06
N ILE A 301 25.67 24.55 9.35
CA ILE A 301 24.64 24.13 10.36
C ILE A 301 23.36 24.97 10.24
N ALA A 302 23.48 26.27 9.95
CA ALA A 302 22.32 27.13 9.77
C ALA A 302 21.42 26.71 8.59
N ASP A 303 21.97 26.09 7.55
CA ASP A 303 21.19 25.56 6.43
C ASP A 303 20.50 24.24 6.81
N TRP A 304 21.16 23.39 7.62
CA TRP A 304 20.53 22.21 8.21
C TRP A 304 19.40 22.57 9.20
N GLN A 305 19.56 23.62 10.01
CA GLN A 305 18.50 24.14 10.87
C GLN A 305 17.28 24.58 10.03
N ALA A 306 17.50 25.36 8.97
CA ALA A 306 16.42 25.79 8.09
C ALA A 306 15.73 24.60 7.38
N TYR A 307 16.50 23.62 6.95
CA TYR A 307 15.99 22.38 6.35
C TYR A 307 15.13 21.57 7.37
N LEU A 308 15.61 21.36 8.58
CA LEU A 308 14.86 20.62 9.61
C LEU A 308 13.57 21.34 10.02
N LYS A 309 13.60 22.66 10.12
CA LYS A 309 12.38 23.46 10.37
C LYS A 309 11.37 23.32 9.24
N TRP A 310 11.85 23.34 7.99
CA TRP A 310 11.04 23.11 6.80
C TRP A 310 10.38 21.72 6.84
N GLN A 311 11.16 20.65 7.08
CA GLN A 311 10.64 19.28 7.18
C GLN A 311 9.60 19.19 8.30
N LEU A 312 9.91 19.65 9.52
CA LEU A 312 9.00 19.62 10.65
C LEU A 312 7.67 20.33 10.34
N LEU A 313 7.73 21.52 9.73
CA LEU A 313 6.52 22.28 9.40
C LEU A 313 5.68 21.57 8.35
N THR A 314 6.30 20.98 7.34
CA THR A 314 5.62 20.24 6.28
C THR A 314 4.90 19.00 6.83
N ASP A 315 5.57 18.22 7.69
CA ASP A 315 5.02 17.02 8.30
C ASP A 315 3.79 17.31 9.16
N TYR A 316 3.81 18.42 9.89
CA TYR A 316 2.71 18.79 10.78
C TYR A 316 1.70 19.78 10.19
N ALA A 317 1.95 20.37 9.02
CA ALA A 317 1.07 21.38 8.43
C ALA A 317 -0.42 20.98 8.34
N PRO A 318 -0.78 19.72 7.99
CA PRO A 318 -2.18 19.28 7.93
C PRO A 318 -2.91 19.28 9.30
N TYR A 319 -2.17 19.39 10.39
CA TYR A 319 -2.66 19.26 11.77
C TYR A 319 -2.61 20.58 12.55
N LEU A 320 -2.11 21.65 11.93
CA LEU A 320 -1.97 22.98 12.49
C LEU A 320 -3.19 23.87 12.16
N ASP A 321 -3.01 25.19 12.22
CA ASP A 321 -4.05 26.15 11.86
C ASP A 321 -4.49 26.04 10.39
N SER A 322 -5.70 26.53 10.11
CA SER A 322 -6.33 26.43 8.79
C SER A 322 -5.59 27.18 7.68
N GLU A 323 -4.78 28.18 7.99
CA GLU A 323 -3.99 28.88 6.97
C GLU A 323 -2.75 28.08 6.59
N THR A 324 -2.07 27.49 7.58
CA THR A 324 -0.91 26.62 7.36
C THR A 324 -1.31 25.36 6.57
N ASP A 325 -2.42 24.72 6.98
CA ASP A 325 -2.99 23.56 6.31
C ASP A 325 -3.36 23.87 4.84
N ARG A 326 -4.06 24.99 4.60
CA ARG A 326 -4.40 25.42 3.24
C ARG A 326 -3.19 25.76 2.37
N ALA A 327 -2.18 26.41 2.94
CA ALA A 327 -0.94 26.71 2.22
C ALA A 327 -0.22 25.42 1.80
N ASN A 328 -0.15 24.44 2.67
CA ASN A 328 0.42 23.14 2.39
C ASN A 328 -0.37 22.39 1.30
N PHE A 329 -1.69 22.35 1.43
CA PHE A 329 -2.57 21.72 0.44
C PHE A 329 -2.50 22.39 -0.95
N ALA A 330 -2.36 23.70 -1.02
CA ALA A 330 -2.23 24.44 -2.28
C ALA A 330 -1.01 23.96 -3.11
N PHE A 331 0.04 23.50 -2.45
CA PHE A 331 1.18 22.92 -3.14
C PHE A 331 1.01 21.40 -3.35
N TYR A 332 0.95 20.62 -2.29
CA TYR A 332 0.95 19.15 -2.40
C TYR A 332 -0.35 18.57 -2.95
N GLY A 333 -1.48 19.16 -2.60
CA GLY A 333 -2.81 18.75 -3.10
C GLY A 333 -3.08 19.32 -4.48
N THR A 334 -3.02 20.66 -4.64
CA THR A 334 -3.45 21.29 -5.90
C THR A 334 -2.33 21.28 -6.95
N THR A 335 -1.15 21.79 -6.62
CA THR A 335 -0.08 21.93 -7.62
C THR A 335 0.53 20.58 -8.01
N LEU A 336 0.78 19.69 -7.05
CA LEU A 336 1.49 18.43 -7.29
C LEU A 336 0.57 17.29 -7.73
N SER A 337 -0.64 17.19 -7.17
CA SER A 337 -1.59 16.09 -7.44
C SER A 337 -2.81 16.52 -8.26
N GLY A 338 -2.97 17.80 -8.59
CA GLY A 338 -4.10 18.30 -9.38
C GLY A 338 -5.44 18.34 -8.65
N THR A 339 -5.47 18.20 -7.33
CA THR A 339 -6.71 18.17 -6.53
C THR A 339 -7.20 19.58 -6.25
N PRO A 340 -8.37 20.01 -6.78
CA PRO A 340 -8.83 21.39 -6.62
C PRO A 340 -9.23 21.77 -5.20
N LYS A 341 -9.82 20.83 -4.45
CA LYS A 341 -10.41 21.06 -3.14
C LYS A 341 -9.92 20.02 -2.13
N GLN A 342 -9.71 20.44 -0.91
CA GLN A 342 -9.35 19.56 0.19
C GLN A 342 -10.55 18.70 0.61
N ARG A 343 -10.30 17.44 0.99
CA ARG A 343 -11.33 16.54 1.53
C ARG A 343 -11.98 17.14 2.78
N ALA A 344 -13.20 16.71 3.05
CA ALA A 344 -13.93 17.11 4.26
C ALA A 344 -13.14 16.78 5.54
N SER A 345 -13.25 17.62 6.57
CA SER A 345 -12.49 17.46 7.82
C SER A 345 -12.74 16.10 8.49
N TRP A 346 -13.96 15.55 8.39
CA TRP A 346 -14.26 14.23 8.96
C TRP A 346 -13.52 13.09 8.24
N GLU A 347 -13.33 13.15 6.93
CA GLU A 347 -12.56 12.15 6.17
C GLU A 347 -11.09 12.17 6.55
N ARG A 348 -10.55 13.38 6.70
CA ARG A 348 -9.17 13.62 7.13
C ARG A 348 -8.95 13.17 8.58
N ALA A 349 -9.92 13.40 9.46
CA ALA A 349 -9.90 12.91 10.84
C ALA A 349 -9.92 11.37 10.91
N LEU A 350 -10.68 10.71 10.04
CA LEU A 350 -10.65 9.25 9.93
C LEU A 350 -9.32 8.73 9.39
N GLY A 351 -8.68 9.46 8.49
CA GLY A 351 -7.30 9.16 8.07
C GLY A 351 -6.35 9.13 9.26
N VAL A 352 -6.39 10.18 10.10
CA VAL A 352 -5.59 10.24 11.35
C VAL A 352 -5.88 9.06 12.29
N LEU A 353 -7.14 8.67 12.44
CA LEU A 353 -7.49 7.50 13.23
C LEU A 353 -6.90 6.21 12.66
N ASN A 354 -6.95 6.03 11.34
CA ASN A 354 -6.39 4.86 10.68
C ASN A 354 -4.86 4.78 10.85
N ASP A 355 -4.18 5.92 10.78
CA ASP A 355 -2.72 5.98 10.89
C ASP A 355 -2.22 5.74 12.32
N HIS A 356 -3.00 6.13 13.35
CA HIS A 356 -2.54 6.13 14.74
C HIS A 356 -3.24 5.12 15.65
N LEU A 357 -4.47 4.69 15.33
CA LEU A 357 -5.29 3.74 16.10
C LEU A 357 -5.95 2.71 15.17
N GLY A 358 -5.29 2.35 14.06
CA GLY A 358 -5.90 1.61 12.96
C GLY A 358 -6.54 0.29 13.35
N GLU A 359 -5.89 -0.52 14.18
CA GLU A 359 -6.46 -1.80 14.62
C GLU A 359 -7.59 -1.63 15.64
N ALA A 360 -7.55 -0.59 16.49
CA ALA A 360 -8.65 -0.30 17.40
C ALA A 360 -9.93 0.08 16.64
N VAL A 361 -9.80 0.87 15.55
CA VAL A 361 -10.91 1.14 14.62
C VAL A 361 -11.30 -0.15 13.86
N GLY A 362 -10.31 -0.96 13.47
CA GLY A 362 -10.49 -2.22 12.78
C GLY A 362 -11.35 -3.22 13.54
N GLN A 363 -11.22 -3.30 14.85
CA GLN A 363 -12.09 -4.14 15.70
C GLN A 363 -13.57 -3.78 15.55
N LEU A 364 -13.87 -2.47 15.57
CA LEU A 364 -15.25 -2.00 15.40
C LEU A 364 -15.75 -2.29 13.98
N TYR A 365 -14.90 -2.10 12.98
CA TYR A 365 -15.23 -2.32 11.58
C TYR A 365 -15.58 -3.79 11.32
N VAL A 366 -14.71 -4.70 11.72
CA VAL A 366 -14.89 -6.14 11.52
C VAL A 366 -16.15 -6.66 12.22
N ALA A 367 -16.35 -6.25 13.47
CA ALA A 367 -17.52 -6.67 14.25
C ALA A 367 -18.86 -6.31 13.57
N ARG A 368 -18.87 -5.26 12.73
CA ARG A 368 -20.08 -4.76 12.08
C ARG A 368 -20.21 -5.18 10.61
N TYR A 369 -19.10 -5.20 9.86
CA TYR A 369 -19.14 -5.23 8.39
C TYR A 369 -18.47 -6.46 7.76
N PHE A 370 -17.82 -7.32 8.54
CA PHE A 370 -17.16 -8.51 8.01
C PHE A 370 -17.73 -9.81 8.60
N PRO A 371 -18.65 -10.47 7.89
CA PRO A 371 -19.26 -11.70 8.38
C PRO A 371 -18.27 -12.89 8.30
N PRO A 372 -18.31 -13.86 9.25
CA PRO A 372 -17.44 -15.04 9.23
C PRO A 372 -17.51 -15.84 7.93
N ALA A 373 -18.68 -15.95 7.31
CA ALA A 373 -18.86 -16.65 6.03
C ALA A 373 -18.02 -16.06 4.88
N ALA A 374 -17.73 -14.74 4.91
CA ALA A 374 -16.86 -14.11 3.92
C ALA A 374 -15.40 -14.57 4.11
N LYS A 375 -14.93 -14.74 5.35
CA LYS A 375 -13.60 -15.28 5.65
C LYS A 375 -13.46 -16.71 5.13
N GLU A 376 -14.40 -17.59 5.46
CA GLU A 376 -14.42 -18.99 5.00
C GLU A 376 -14.40 -19.10 3.46
N ARG A 377 -15.20 -18.26 2.78
CA ARG A 377 -15.24 -18.26 1.32
C ARG A 377 -13.92 -17.79 0.71
N MET A 378 -13.27 -16.80 1.31
CA MET A 378 -11.95 -16.32 0.89
C MET A 378 -10.85 -17.37 1.12
N GLU A 379 -10.88 -18.08 2.24
CA GLU A 379 -9.96 -19.19 2.52
C GLU A 379 -10.06 -20.27 1.44
N GLN A 380 -11.27 -20.59 1.01
CA GLN A 380 -11.49 -21.53 -0.11
C GLN A 380 -10.91 -21.00 -1.44
N LEU A 381 -11.13 -19.72 -1.77
CA LEU A 381 -10.55 -19.11 -2.97
C LEU A 381 -9.02 -19.18 -2.96
N VAL A 382 -8.40 -18.81 -1.83
CA VAL A 382 -6.93 -18.88 -1.66
C VAL A 382 -6.42 -20.30 -1.89
N GLU A 383 -7.09 -21.33 -1.35
CA GLU A 383 -6.67 -22.71 -1.52
C GLU A 383 -6.83 -23.21 -2.96
N ASN A 384 -7.91 -22.80 -3.64
CA ASN A 384 -8.09 -23.10 -5.06
C ASN A 384 -6.98 -22.47 -5.93
N LEU A 385 -6.62 -21.20 -5.64
CA LEU A 385 -5.51 -20.55 -6.35
C LEU A 385 -4.17 -21.19 -6.00
N ARG A 386 -3.93 -21.60 -4.75
CA ARG A 386 -2.73 -22.35 -4.36
C ARG A 386 -2.62 -23.65 -5.15
N THR A 387 -3.71 -24.39 -5.29
CA THR A 387 -3.78 -25.62 -6.07
C THR A 387 -3.46 -25.34 -7.55
N ALA A 388 -4.08 -24.33 -8.13
CA ALA A 388 -3.86 -23.94 -9.54
C ALA A 388 -2.40 -23.51 -9.77
N TYR A 389 -1.83 -22.74 -8.84
CA TYR A 389 -0.43 -22.30 -8.89
C TYR A 389 0.53 -23.51 -8.87
N GLY A 390 0.28 -24.47 -7.96
CA GLY A 390 1.08 -25.70 -7.86
C GLY A 390 1.01 -26.55 -9.11
N GLN A 391 -0.16 -26.65 -9.77
CA GLN A 391 -0.29 -27.33 -11.06
C GLN A 391 0.48 -26.58 -12.15
N SER A 392 0.35 -25.25 -12.23
CA SER A 392 1.04 -24.44 -13.21
C SER A 392 2.57 -24.60 -13.11
N ILE A 393 3.14 -24.51 -11.88
CA ILE A 393 4.58 -24.71 -11.66
C ILE A 393 5.03 -26.08 -12.17
N LYS A 394 4.27 -27.15 -11.92
CA LYS A 394 4.60 -28.51 -12.40
C LYS A 394 4.64 -28.60 -13.93
N GLU A 395 3.76 -27.88 -14.61
CA GLU A 395 3.59 -27.87 -16.06
C GLU A 395 4.59 -26.98 -16.80
N LEU A 396 5.34 -26.09 -16.12
CA LEU A 396 6.31 -25.22 -16.78
C LEU A 396 7.38 -26.03 -17.52
N ASP A 397 7.54 -25.76 -18.80
CA ASP A 397 8.50 -26.45 -19.69
C ASP A 397 9.92 -25.88 -19.60
N TRP A 398 10.07 -24.65 -19.11
CA TRP A 398 11.33 -23.93 -19.04
C TRP A 398 12.07 -24.05 -17.69
N MET A 399 11.41 -24.56 -16.67
CA MET A 399 11.94 -24.65 -15.31
C MET A 399 12.39 -26.09 -15.01
N SER A 400 13.58 -26.25 -14.46
CA SER A 400 14.14 -27.54 -14.05
C SER A 400 13.36 -28.19 -12.90
N PRO A 401 13.47 -29.51 -12.71
CA PRO A 401 12.85 -30.19 -11.57
C PRO A 401 13.33 -29.64 -10.21
N GLU A 402 14.59 -29.23 -10.11
CA GLU A 402 15.18 -28.70 -8.89
C GLU A 402 14.51 -27.36 -8.50
N THR A 403 14.41 -26.42 -9.43
CA THR A 403 13.78 -25.13 -9.18
C THR A 403 12.27 -25.28 -8.95
N LYS A 404 11.59 -26.21 -9.68
CA LYS A 404 10.18 -26.54 -9.42
C LYS A 404 9.94 -27.05 -7.99
N ALA A 405 10.83 -27.90 -7.48
CA ALA A 405 10.71 -28.41 -6.10
C ALA A 405 10.80 -27.29 -5.07
N GLN A 406 11.73 -26.35 -5.23
CA GLN A 406 11.85 -25.17 -4.36
C GLN A 406 10.65 -24.22 -4.48
N ALA A 407 10.14 -23.99 -5.70
CA ALA A 407 8.95 -23.17 -5.92
C ALA A 407 7.71 -23.78 -5.27
N LEU A 408 7.52 -25.11 -5.37
CA LEU A 408 6.39 -25.83 -4.76
C LEU A 408 6.51 -25.84 -3.23
N GLU A 409 7.72 -25.99 -2.68
CA GLU A 409 7.97 -25.87 -1.24
C GLU A 409 7.60 -24.46 -0.73
N LYS A 410 8.04 -23.42 -1.45
CA LYS A 410 7.69 -22.04 -1.12
C LYS A 410 6.18 -21.82 -1.16
N LEU A 411 5.50 -22.28 -2.20
CA LEU A 411 4.05 -22.19 -2.34
C LEU A 411 3.30 -22.89 -1.20
N ALA A 412 3.78 -24.06 -0.76
CA ALA A 412 3.18 -24.80 0.36
C ALA A 412 3.32 -24.07 1.69
N LYS A 413 4.35 -23.21 1.84
CA LYS A 413 4.63 -22.40 3.04
C LYS A 413 3.97 -21.02 3.03
N PHE A 414 3.23 -20.64 1.99
CA PHE A 414 2.49 -19.37 1.99
C PHE A 414 1.52 -19.31 3.17
N ARG A 415 1.56 -18.22 3.92
CA ARG A 415 0.66 -17.94 5.04
C ARG A 415 -0.43 -16.96 4.60
N PRO A 416 -1.68 -17.38 4.43
CA PRO A 416 -2.77 -16.44 4.18
C PRO A 416 -3.25 -15.79 5.47
N LYS A 417 -3.45 -14.47 5.44
CA LYS A 417 -4.08 -13.67 6.50
C LYS A 417 -5.31 -12.98 5.90
N ILE A 418 -6.50 -13.30 6.40
CA ILE A 418 -7.77 -12.90 5.80
C ILE A 418 -8.62 -12.15 6.80
N GLY A 419 -9.03 -10.95 6.42
CA GLY A 419 -9.98 -10.11 7.11
C GLY A 419 -9.38 -9.28 8.22
N TYR A 420 -8.83 -9.90 9.26
CA TYR A 420 -8.35 -9.21 10.46
C TYR A 420 -7.37 -10.08 11.27
N PRO A 421 -6.53 -9.45 12.13
CA PRO A 421 -5.58 -10.17 12.98
C PRO A 421 -6.28 -10.93 14.10
N ASP A 422 -5.73 -12.09 14.47
CA ASP A 422 -6.24 -12.87 15.63
C ASP A 422 -5.90 -12.21 16.97
N LYS A 423 -4.77 -11.45 17.00
CA LYS A 423 -4.35 -10.68 18.16
C LYS A 423 -4.28 -9.20 17.78
N TRP A 424 -5.05 -8.40 18.49
CA TRP A 424 -5.11 -6.96 18.29
C TRP A 424 -3.99 -6.21 19.01
N LYS A 425 -3.52 -5.12 18.41
CA LYS A 425 -2.54 -4.22 19.02
C LYS A 425 -3.16 -3.48 20.20
N ASP A 426 -2.43 -3.41 21.31
CA ASP A 426 -2.82 -2.69 22.51
C ASP A 426 -2.30 -1.24 22.47
N TYR A 427 -3.21 -0.29 22.35
CA TYR A 427 -2.91 1.14 22.35
C TYR A 427 -3.07 1.81 23.72
N SER A 428 -3.37 1.06 24.80
CA SER A 428 -3.71 1.61 26.14
C SER A 428 -2.62 2.52 26.72
N ALA A 429 -1.36 2.33 26.32
CA ALA A 429 -0.24 3.17 26.74
C ALA A 429 -0.20 4.56 26.08
N ILE A 430 -0.99 4.80 25.03
CA ILE A 430 -1.05 6.09 24.34
C ILE A 430 -2.01 7.02 25.07
N ALA A 431 -1.51 8.09 25.68
CA ALA A 431 -2.36 9.10 26.30
C ALA A 431 -2.97 10.02 25.24
N ILE A 432 -4.23 9.79 24.85
CA ILE A 432 -4.98 10.65 23.94
C ILE A 432 -5.79 11.69 24.73
N LYS A 433 -5.69 12.97 24.31
CA LYS A 433 -6.38 14.12 24.90
C LYS A 433 -7.26 14.81 23.84
N PRO A 434 -8.47 15.22 24.18
CA PRO A 434 -9.42 15.77 23.22
C PRO A 434 -9.04 17.15 22.66
N ASP A 435 -8.14 17.87 23.32
CA ASP A 435 -7.72 19.25 23.00
C ASP A 435 -6.26 19.38 22.54
N ASP A 436 -5.56 18.27 22.27
CA ASP A 436 -4.12 18.27 21.99
C ASP A 436 -3.76 17.39 20.78
N LEU A 437 -4.23 17.79 19.58
CA LEU A 437 -4.02 16.99 18.36
C LEU A 437 -2.54 16.71 18.12
N VAL A 438 -1.70 17.72 18.00
CA VAL A 438 -0.26 17.54 17.69
C VAL A 438 0.42 16.68 18.76
N GLY A 439 0.13 16.92 20.03
CA GLY A 439 0.65 16.09 21.12
C GLY A 439 0.15 14.64 21.07
N ASN A 440 -1.10 14.41 20.63
CA ASN A 440 -1.62 13.05 20.41
C ASN A 440 -0.81 12.32 19.34
N LEU A 441 -0.55 12.98 18.20
CA LEU A 441 0.25 12.40 17.13
C LEU A 441 1.68 12.09 17.57
N GLN A 442 2.31 13.02 18.28
CA GLN A 442 3.67 12.83 18.81
C GLN A 442 3.75 11.66 19.81
N ARG A 443 2.77 11.53 20.70
CA ARG A 443 2.70 10.40 21.65
C ARG A 443 2.47 9.06 20.94
N SER A 444 1.63 9.06 19.91
CA SER A 444 1.40 7.86 19.10
C SER A 444 2.66 7.46 18.33
N GLN A 445 3.35 8.41 17.69
CA GLN A 445 4.61 8.13 16.99
C GLN A 445 5.71 7.65 17.94
N ALA A 446 5.81 8.26 19.14
CA ALA A 446 6.74 7.82 20.16
C ALA A 446 6.44 6.39 20.66
N PHE A 447 5.16 6.03 20.76
CA PHE A 447 4.74 4.66 21.09
C PHE A 447 5.15 3.66 19.98
N GLU A 448 4.85 3.96 18.71
CA GLU A 448 5.22 3.11 17.56
C GLU A 448 6.74 2.93 17.46
N TYR A 449 7.49 4.00 17.67
CA TYR A 449 8.94 3.94 17.67
C TYR A 449 9.49 3.08 18.82
N ALA A 450 8.95 3.25 20.02
CA ALA A 450 9.33 2.45 21.18
C ALA A 450 8.98 0.97 21.01
N ASP A 451 7.81 0.67 20.42
CA ASP A 451 7.38 -0.69 20.06
C ASP A 451 8.37 -1.32 19.06
N SER A 452 8.75 -0.58 18.01
CA SER A 452 9.74 -1.04 17.04
C SER A 452 11.09 -1.35 17.69
N LEU A 453 11.60 -0.46 18.56
CA LEU A 453 12.84 -0.72 19.32
C LEU A 453 12.74 -1.96 20.23
N ALA A 454 11.58 -2.17 20.85
CA ALA A 454 11.34 -3.30 21.75
C ALA A 454 11.34 -4.67 21.04
N ARG A 455 11.29 -4.70 19.71
CA ARG A 455 11.41 -5.92 18.88
C ARG A 455 12.85 -6.41 18.76
N LEU A 456 13.82 -5.51 18.81
CA LEU A 456 15.23 -5.86 18.70
C LEU A 456 15.63 -6.89 19.76
N GLY A 457 16.28 -7.96 19.32
CA GLY A 457 16.67 -9.08 20.17
C GLY A 457 15.56 -10.10 20.47
N LYS A 458 14.34 -9.89 19.94
CA LYS A 458 13.24 -10.86 20.01
C LYS A 458 13.08 -11.63 18.69
N PRO A 459 12.42 -12.80 18.70
CA PRO A 459 11.95 -13.45 17.49
C PRO A 459 10.96 -12.56 16.73
N VAL A 460 10.93 -12.68 15.39
CA VAL A 460 9.98 -11.96 14.55
C VAL A 460 8.54 -12.42 14.85
N ASP A 461 7.66 -11.47 15.13
CA ASP A 461 6.22 -11.71 15.27
C ASP A 461 5.60 -11.88 13.88
N ARG A 462 5.35 -13.11 13.50
CA ARG A 462 4.74 -13.44 12.20
C ARG A 462 3.23 -13.22 12.17
N ASP A 463 2.59 -12.89 13.28
CA ASP A 463 1.15 -12.63 13.34
C ASP A 463 0.80 -11.14 13.19
N GLU A 464 1.82 -10.27 13.19
CA GLU A 464 1.66 -8.82 12.98
C GLU A 464 1.09 -8.50 11.59
N TRP A 465 0.17 -7.55 11.53
CA TRP A 465 -0.41 -7.00 10.30
C TRP A 465 0.15 -5.61 10.00
N HIS A 466 0.41 -5.32 8.73
CA HIS A 466 0.90 -4.00 8.28
C HIS A 466 -0.21 -3.13 7.67
N MET A 467 -1.43 -3.64 7.58
CA MET A 467 -2.61 -2.89 7.17
C MET A 467 -3.75 -3.18 8.13
N SER A 468 -4.49 -2.14 8.53
CA SER A 468 -5.70 -2.29 9.35
C SER A 468 -6.87 -2.90 8.54
N PRO A 469 -7.83 -3.58 9.18
CA PRO A 469 -8.94 -4.26 8.50
C PRO A 469 -9.81 -3.39 7.59
N GLN A 470 -9.95 -2.10 7.87
CA GLN A 470 -10.70 -1.14 7.07
C GLN A 470 -9.93 -0.59 5.86
N THR A 471 -8.71 -1.08 5.61
CA THR A 471 -7.91 -0.69 4.45
C THR A 471 -8.36 -1.43 3.20
N VAL A 472 -8.64 -0.70 2.12
CA VAL A 472 -8.96 -1.27 0.79
C VAL A 472 -7.66 -1.48 0.02
N ASN A 473 -7.00 -2.56 0.32
CA ASN A 473 -5.76 -3.02 -0.33
C ASN A 473 -5.46 -4.48 0.08
N ALA A 474 -4.36 -5.02 -0.44
CA ALA A 474 -3.75 -6.30 -0.07
C ALA A 474 -2.23 -6.17 -0.13
N TYR A 475 -1.48 -7.14 0.37
CA TYR A 475 -0.03 -7.16 0.23
C TYR A 475 0.58 -8.56 0.39
N TYR A 476 1.76 -8.75 -0.20
CA TYR A 476 2.67 -9.86 0.07
C TYR A 476 3.85 -9.39 0.92
N ASN A 477 4.18 -10.14 1.98
CA ASN A 477 5.39 -9.92 2.78
C ASN A 477 6.41 -11.03 2.52
N PRO A 478 7.53 -10.73 1.84
CA PRO A 478 8.51 -11.74 1.47
C PRO A 478 9.31 -12.32 2.67
N SER A 479 9.46 -11.58 3.77
CA SER A 479 10.19 -12.06 4.96
C SER A 479 9.38 -13.08 5.76
N ASN A 480 8.05 -13.00 5.70
CA ASN A 480 7.14 -13.94 6.34
C ASN A 480 6.53 -14.96 5.36
N ASN A 481 6.77 -14.79 4.06
CA ASN A 481 6.12 -15.53 2.98
C ASN A 481 4.60 -15.59 3.15
N GLU A 482 3.98 -14.40 3.32
CA GLU A 482 2.57 -14.24 3.64
C GLU A 482 1.84 -13.32 2.66
N ILE A 483 0.56 -13.62 2.43
CA ILE A 483 -0.38 -12.82 1.66
C ILE A 483 -1.49 -12.34 2.59
N VAL A 484 -1.82 -11.05 2.53
CA VAL A 484 -2.72 -10.42 3.50
C VAL A 484 -3.83 -9.66 2.79
N PHE A 485 -5.07 -9.95 3.18
CA PHE A 485 -6.30 -9.36 2.61
C PHE A 485 -7.14 -8.75 3.74
N PRO A 486 -7.04 -7.43 3.99
CA PRO A 486 -7.91 -6.74 4.94
C PRO A 486 -9.39 -6.87 4.61
N ALA A 487 -10.25 -6.82 5.62
CA ALA A 487 -11.69 -7.02 5.46
C ALA A 487 -12.34 -6.07 4.44
N ALA A 488 -11.86 -4.83 4.34
CA ALA A 488 -12.49 -3.81 3.50
C ALA A 488 -12.38 -4.07 1.99
N ILE A 489 -11.33 -4.77 1.51
CA ILE A 489 -11.25 -5.12 0.08
C ILE A 489 -12.20 -6.28 -0.28
N LEU A 490 -12.65 -7.06 0.71
CA LEU A 490 -13.49 -8.24 0.53
C LEU A 490 -14.98 -7.86 0.39
N GLN A 491 -15.25 -6.90 -0.50
CA GLN A 491 -16.58 -6.37 -0.83
C GLN A 491 -16.68 -6.06 -2.34
N PRO A 492 -17.90 -5.93 -2.89
CA PRO A 492 -18.08 -5.51 -4.28
C PRO A 492 -17.35 -4.19 -4.58
N PRO A 493 -16.71 -4.08 -5.77
CA PRO A 493 -16.73 -5.01 -6.89
C PRO A 493 -15.64 -6.09 -6.86
N PHE A 494 -14.81 -6.17 -5.81
CA PHE A 494 -13.72 -7.15 -5.72
C PHE A 494 -14.23 -8.53 -5.32
N PHE A 495 -15.08 -8.60 -4.30
CA PHE A 495 -15.65 -9.82 -3.78
C PHE A 495 -17.14 -9.65 -3.48
N ASP A 496 -17.98 -10.48 -4.09
CA ASP A 496 -19.42 -10.49 -3.87
C ASP A 496 -19.90 -11.91 -3.54
N MET A 497 -20.35 -12.10 -2.29
CA MET A 497 -20.85 -13.38 -1.78
C MET A 497 -22.06 -13.90 -2.57
N THR A 498 -22.79 -13.04 -3.26
CA THR A 498 -24.05 -13.35 -3.96
C THR A 498 -23.86 -13.42 -5.49
N ALA A 499 -22.73 -12.97 -5.99
CA ALA A 499 -22.42 -13.02 -7.41
C ALA A 499 -21.97 -14.41 -7.88
N ASP A 500 -21.94 -14.58 -9.21
CA ASP A 500 -21.35 -15.73 -9.86
C ASP A 500 -19.84 -15.83 -9.61
N ASP A 501 -19.35 -17.06 -9.48
CA ASP A 501 -17.94 -17.29 -9.17
C ASP A 501 -16.98 -16.80 -10.26
N ALA A 502 -17.39 -16.80 -11.53
CA ALA A 502 -16.55 -16.28 -12.62
C ALA A 502 -16.03 -14.87 -12.35
N VAL A 503 -16.93 -13.97 -11.90
CA VAL A 503 -16.55 -12.58 -11.58
C VAL A 503 -15.69 -12.51 -10.32
N ASN A 504 -15.99 -13.31 -9.29
CA ASN A 504 -15.15 -13.36 -8.07
C ASN A 504 -13.73 -13.85 -8.37
N TYR A 505 -13.59 -14.91 -9.20
CA TYR A 505 -12.26 -15.36 -9.62
C TYR A 505 -11.53 -14.34 -10.50
N GLY A 506 -12.23 -13.64 -11.41
CA GLY A 506 -11.65 -12.59 -12.21
C GLY A 506 -11.22 -11.37 -11.40
N ALA A 507 -12.01 -11.00 -10.39
CA ALA A 507 -11.78 -9.84 -9.53
C ALA A 507 -10.85 -10.17 -8.35
N ILE A 508 -11.41 -10.59 -7.20
CA ILE A 508 -10.58 -10.88 -6.01
C ILE A 508 -9.65 -12.06 -6.23
N GLY A 509 -10.04 -13.06 -7.03
CA GLY A 509 -9.15 -14.17 -7.39
C GLY A 509 -7.92 -13.69 -8.15
N GLY A 510 -8.09 -12.75 -9.10
CA GLY A 510 -6.97 -12.07 -9.77
C GLY A 510 -6.07 -11.33 -8.80
N VAL A 511 -6.62 -10.65 -7.77
CA VAL A 511 -5.85 -9.98 -6.70
C VAL A 511 -5.13 -11.00 -5.82
N ILE A 512 -5.78 -12.10 -5.42
CA ILE A 512 -5.13 -13.17 -4.64
C ILE A 512 -3.95 -13.75 -5.43
N GLY A 513 -4.16 -14.04 -6.71
CA GLY A 513 -3.11 -14.53 -7.60
C GLY A 513 -1.97 -13.54 -7.78
N HIS A 514 -2.27 -12.23 -7.82
CA HIS A 514 -1.30 -11.14 -7.85
C HIS A 514 -0.41 -11.14 -6.60
N GLU A 515 -1.00 -11.18 -5.40
CA GLU A 515 -0.23 -11.23 -4.16
C GLU A 515 0.61 -12.50 -4.03
N MET A 516 0.07 -13.64 -4.43
CA MET A 516 0.86 -14.89 -4.52
C MET A 516 1.97 -14.75 -5.57
N GLY A 517 1.70 -14.05 -6.67
CA GLY A 517 2.65 -13.75 -7.75
C GLY A 517 3.86 -12.95 -7.26
N HIS A 518 3.68 -12.05 -6.29
CA HIS A 518 4.79 -11.35 -5.65
C HIS A 518 5.80 -12.28 -4.95
N GLY A 519 5.39 -13.47 -4.54
CA GLY A 519 6.31 -14.50 -4.05
C GLY A 519 7.26 -15.02 -5.14
N PHE A 520 6.90 -14.85 -6.41
CA PHE A 520 7.58 -15.37 -7.59
C PHE A 520 7.92 -14.29 -8.63
N ASP A 521 7.79 -13.01 -8.30
CA ASP A 521 8.21 -11.91 -9.15
C ASP A 521 9.74 -11.73 -9.14
N ASP A 522 10.26 -10.69 -9.81
CA ASP A 522 11.69 -10.42 -9.93
C ASP A 522 12.40 -10.12 -8.58
N GLN A 523 11.65 -9.80 -7.53
CA GLN A 523 12.17 -9.54 -6.19
C GLN A 523 11.77 -10.63 -5.19
N GLY A 524 10.52 -11.08 -5.19
CA GLY A 524 10.05 -12.15 -4.31
C GLY A 524 10.72 -13.48 -4.58
N ALA A 525 11.05 -13.77 -5.85
CA ALA A 525 11.82 -14.95 -6.25
C ALA A 525 13.23 -15.03 -5.62
N LYS A 526 13.72 -13.95 -5.00
CA LYS A 526 14.99 -13.92 -4.26
C LYS A 526 14.87 -14.43 -2.81
N SER A 527 13.67 -14.75 -2.33
CA SER A 527 13.45 -15.36 -1.01
C SER A 527 12.88 -16.77 -1.16
N ASP A 528 13.26 -17.66 -0.27
CA ASP A 528 12.70 -19.03 -0.18
C ASP A 528 11.37 -19.06 0.58
N GLY A 529 10.85 -20.27 0.83
CA GLY A 529 9.59 -20.49 1.52
C GLY A 529 9.58 -20.11 3.00
N ASP A 530 10.74 -19.99 3.62
CA ASP A 530 10.91 -19.56 5.02
C ASP A 530 11.09 -18.03 5.14
N GLY A 531 11.13 -17.33 3.99
CA GLY A 531 11.33 -15.88 3.91
C GLY A 531 12.81 -15.47 3.83
N MET A 532 13.73 -16.45 3.82
CA MET A 532 15.16 -16.17 3.76
C MET A 532 15.57 -15.73 2.34
N MET A 533 16.21 -14.57 2.24
CA MET A 533 16.78 -14.10 0.98
C MET A 533 18.01 -14.92 0.63
N ARG A 534 17.87 -15.79 -0.36
CA ARG A 534 18.93 -16.63 -0.93
C ARG A 534 18.66 -16.97 -2.36
N ASP A 535 19.70 -17.31 -3.11
CA ASP A 535 19.55 -17.89 -4.45
C ASP A 535 19.12 -19.37 -4.33
N TRP A 536 17.97 -19.71 -4.93
CA TRP A 536 17.43 -21.07 -4.98
C TRP A 536 17.15 -21.53 -6.40
N TRP A 537 17.49 -20.69 -7.39
CA TRP A 537 17.34 -20.98 -8.80
C TRP A 537 18.56 -21.69 -9.38
N THR A 538 18.36 -22.57 -10.36
CA THR A 538 19.49 -22.94 -11.20
C THR A 538 19.91 -21.76 -12.09
N PRO A 539 21.18 -21.62 -12.46
CA PRO A 539 21.61 -20.52 -13.34
C PRO A 539 20.87 -20.46 -14.67
N GLN A 540 20.49 -21.63 -15.22
CA GLN A 540 19.74 -21.72 -16.48
C GLN A 540 18.29 -21.23 -16.28
N ASP A 541 17.62 -21.65 -15.21
CA ASP A 541 16.25 -21.22 -14.94
C ASP A 541 16.18 -19.72 -14.66
N LEU A 542 17.14 -19.18 -13.94
CA LEU A 542 17.23 -17.72 -13.71
C LEU A 542 17.42 -16.96 -15.04
N LYS A 543 18.20 -17.50 -15.97
CA LYS A 543 18.37 -16.93 -17.31
C LYS A 543 17.06 -16.96 -18.09
N GLU A 544 16.33 -18.06 -18.06
CA GLU A 544 15.03 -18.23 -18.72
C GLU A 544 13.97 -17.29 -18.11
N PHE A 545 13.95 -17.16 -16.79
CA PHE A 545 13.08 -16.20 -16.12
C PHE A 545 13.39 -14.77 -16.55
N ARG A 546 14.67 -14.36 -16.52
CA ARG A 546 15.09 -13.02 -16.98
C ARG A 546 14.78 -12.75 -18.45
N PHE A 547 14.88 -13.75 -19.30
CA PHE A 547 14.48 -13.62 -20.70
C PHE A 547 12.99 -13.32 -20.83
N ARG A 548 12.12 -14.02 -20.09
CA ARG A 548 10.67 -13.80 -20.11
C ARG A 548 10.29 -12.44 -19.53
N THR A 549 10.86 -12.09 -18.40
CA THR A 549 10.59 -10.80 -17.75
C THR A 549 11.09 -9.61 -18.57
N SER A 550 12.23 -9.73 -19.29
CA SER A 550 12.70 -8.68 -20.20
C SER A 550 11.73 -8.41 -21.36
N ARG A 551 10.98 -9.42 -21.82
CA ARG A 551 9.93 -9.23 -22.83
C ARG A 551 8.74 -8.47 -22.27
N LEU A 552 8.38 -8.72 -21.01
CA LEU A 552 7.33 -7.98 -20.32
C LEU A 552 7.75 -6.51 -20.12
N VAL A 553 8.99 -6.26 -19.69
CA VAL A 553 9.56 -4.90 -19.63
C VAL A 553 9.45 -4.19 -20.99
N ALA A 554 9.86 -4.85 -22.07
CA ALA A 554 9.80 -4.27 -23.41
C ALA A 554 8.36 -4.02 -23.89
N GLN A 555 7.38 -4.81 -23.44
CA GLN A 555 5.96 -4.57 -23.72
C GLN A 555 5.49 -3.30 -23.01
N TYR A 556 5.72 -3.18 -21.71
CA TYR A 556 5.24 -2.06 -20.90
C TYR A 556 5.95 -0.74 -21.23
N ASN A 557 7.21 -0.74 -21.62
CA ASN A 557 7.94 0.44 -22.10
C ASN A 557 7.31 1.13 -23.33
N ARG A 558 6.34 0.50 -23.99
CA ARG A 558 5.63 1.07 -25.15
C ARG A 558 4.35 1.81 -24.77
N PHE A 559 3.88 1.64 -23.53
CA PHE A 559 2.65 2.29 -23.10
C PHE A 559 2.90 3.75 -22.75
N GLU A 560 2.10 4.62 -23.32
CA GLU A 560 2.20 6.07 -23.24
C GLU A 560 0.91 6.65 -22.60
N PRO A 561 0.80 6.65 -21.26
CA PRO A 561 -0.40 7.15 -20.57
C PRO A 561 -0.62 8.66 -20.69
N ILE A 562 0.46 9.43 -20.89
CA ILE A 562 0.45 10.86 -21.15
C ILE A 562 1.39 11.13 -22.31
N ASN A 563 1.01 12.04 -23.20
CA ASN A 563 1.80 12.39 -24.37
C ASN A 563 3.28 12.65 -24.04
N GLY A 564 4.18 11.89 -24.66
CA GLY A 564 5.62 11.93 -24.43
C GLY A 564 6.13 11.28 -23.14
N GLN A 565 5.26 10.69 -22.32
CA GLN A 565 5.65 10.03 -21.06
C GLN A 565 5.23 8.55 -21.06
N PHE A 566 6.19 7.66 -20.92
CA PHE A 566 6.02 6.22 -21.02
C PHE A 566 6.09 5.56 -19.64
N VAL A 567 5.44 4.41 -19.53
CA VAL A 567 5.62 3.52 -18.39
C VAL A 567 7.07 3.04 -18.33
N ASN A 568 7.67 3.07 -17.16
CA ASN A 568 8.97 2.44 -16.93
C ASN A 568 8.76 0.94 -16.61
N GLY A 569 8.81 0.10 -17.63
CA GLY A 569 8.57 -1.33 -17.50
C GLY A 569 9.54 -2.05 -16.55
N GLN A 570 10.74 -1.53 -16.33
CA GLN A 570 11.67 -2.09 -15.35
C GLN A 570 11.27 -1.72 -13.92
N PHE A 571 10.78 -0.51 -13.70
CA PHE A 571 10.28 -0.07 -12.41
C PHE A 571 8.98 -0.79 -12.03
N THR A 572 8.09 -1.00 -13.00
CA THR A 572 6.78 -1.65 -12.80
C THR A 572 6.82 -3.18 -12.95
N LEU A 573 7.99 -3.80 -13.12
CA LEU A 573 8.12 -5.21 -13.49
C LEU A 573 7.45 -6.16 -12.50
N GLY A 574 7.67 -5.99 -11.20
CA GLY A 574 7.10 -6.88 -10.18
C GLY A 574 5.57 -6.87 -10.20
N GLU A 575 4.98 -5.66 -10.28
CA GLU A 575 3.54 -5.47 -10.39
C GLU A 575 2.97 -6.10 -11.67
N ASN A 576 3.66 -5.93 -12.79
CA ASN A 576 3.22 -6.50 -14.07
C ASN A 576 3.34 -8.03 -14.09
N ILE A 577 4.33 -8.61 -13.41
CA ILE A 577 4.44 -10.07 -13.21
C ILE A 577 3.29 -10.57 -12.33
N GLY A 578 3.01 -9.85 -11.23
CA GLY A 578 1.90 -10.14 -10.33
C GLY A 578 0.56 -10.17 -11.05
N ASP A 579 0.28 -9.15 -11.87
CA ASP A 579 -0.97 -9.06 -12.65
C ASP A 579 -1.08 -10.19 -13.69
N LEU A 580 -0.04 -10.41 -14.49
CA LEU A 580 -0.06 -11.43 -15.56
C LEU A 580 -0.15 -12.83 -14.97
N GLY A 581 0.71 -13.15 -14.01
CA GLY A 581 0.72 -14.45 -13.33
C GLY A 581 -0.57 -14.66 -12.53
N GLY A 582 -0.97 -13.63 -11.78
CA GLY A 582 -2.16 -13.68 -10.94
C GLY A 582 -3.44 -13.95 -11.72
N LEU A 583 -3.67 -13.22 -12.80
CA LEU A 583 -4.85 -13.45 -13.64
C LEU A 583 -4.81 -14.81 -14.35
N THR A 584 -3.63 -15.26 -14.82
CA THR A 584 -3.46 -16.58 -15.43
C THR A 584 -3.80 -17.70 -14.45
N ILE A 585 -3.30 -17.62 -13.22
CA ILE A 585 -3.56 -18.62 -12.18
C ILE A 585 -5.00 -18.57 -11.68
N ALA A 586 -5.58 -17.37 -11.54
CA ALA A 586 -6.98 -17.21 -11.18
C ALA A 586 -7.92 -17.83 -12.22
N HIS A 587 -7.59 -17.72 -13.51
CA HIS A 587 -8.33 -18.38 -14.58
C HIS A 587 -8.30 -19.90 -14.42
N LYS A 588 -7.12 -20.49 -14.25
CA LYS A 588 -6.95 -21.92 -14.00
C LYS A 588 -7.71 -22.38 -12.74
N ALA A 589 -7.68 -21.58 -11.67
CA ALA A 589 -8.44 -21.85 -10.45
C ALA A 589 -9.96 -21.82 -10.69
N TYR A 590 -10.41 -20.89 -11.52
CA TYR A 590 -11.82 -20.83 -11.94
C TYR A 590 -12.23 -22.09 -12.70
N GLU A 591 -11.46 -22.50 -13.71
CA GLU A 591 -11.72 -23.74 -14.45
C GLU A 591 -11.78 -24.96 -13.52
N LEU A 592 -10.83 -25.10 -12.59
CA LEU A 592 -10.84 -26.16 -11.58
C LEU A 592 -12.08 -26.12 -10.68
N SER A 593 -12.57 -24.93 -10.33
CA SER A 593 -13.76 -24.77 -9.48
C SER A 593 -15.06 -25.21 -10.12
N LEU A 594 -15.10 -25.27 -11.45
CA LEU A 594 -16.26 -25.76 -12.21
C LEU A 594 -16.43 -27.28 -12.12
N ASP A 595 -15.40 -28.01 -11.71
CA ASP A 595 -15.43 -29.49 -11.59
C ASP A 595 -15.97 -30.17 -12.86
N GLY A 596 -15.55 -29.69 -14.04
CA GLY A 596 -15.96 -30.18 -15.35
C GLY A 596 -17.39 -29.81 -15.77
N LYS A 597 -18.08 -28.93 -15.00
CA LYS A 597 -19.41 -28.42 -15.36
C LYS A 597 -19.32 -27.15 -16.18
N GLU A 598 -20.29 -26.96 -17.07
CA GLU A 598 -20.41 -25.69 -17.80
C GLU A 598 -20.95 -24.58 -16.88
N ALA A 599 -20.31 -23.40 -16.96
CA ALA A 599 -20.82 -22.24 -16.28
C ALA A 599 -22.08 -21.70 -16.98
N PRO A 600 -23.08 -21.18 -16.24
CA PRO A 600 -24.27 -20.60 -16.85
C PRO A 600 -23.91 -19.34 -17.66
N VAL A 601 -24.72 -19.04 -18.70
CA VAL A 601 -24.71 -17.74 -19.35
C VAL A 601 -25.55 -16.79 -18.51
N LEU A 602 -24.93 -15.71 -18.03
CA LEU A 602 -25.61 -14.65 -17.26
C LEU A 602 -25.36 -13.29 -17.93
N ASP A 603 -26.41 -12.47 -18.00
CA ASP A 603 -26.37 -11.16 -18.65
C ASP A 603 -25.84 -11.19 -20.11
N GLY A 604 -25.99 -12.33 -20.78
CA GLY A 604 -25.52 -12.55 -22.15
C GLY A 604 -24.05 -12.92 -22.28
N PHE A 605 -23.33 -13.12 -21.18
CA PHE A 605 -21.91 -13.50 -21.15
C PHE A 605 -21.70 -14.90 -20.61
N THR A 606 -20.78 -15.63 -21.26
CA THR A 606 -20.30 -16.94 -20.76
C THR A 606 -19.50 -16.76 -19.46
N GLY A 607 -19.24 -17.84 -18.75
CA GLY A 607 -18.38 -17.81 -17.54
C GLY A 607 -16.99 -17.25 -17.86
N GLU A 608 -16.37 -17.71 -18.95
CA GLU A 608 -15.07 -17.23 -19.42
C GLU A 608 -15.06 -15.72 -19.68
N GLN A 609 -16.08 -15.22 -20.34
CA GLN A 609 -16.22 -13.78 -20.58
C GLN A 609 -16.36 -13.01 -19.26
N ARG A 610 -17.23 -13.49 -18.36
CA ARG A 610 -17.43 -12.83 -17.06
C ARG A 610 -16.19 -12.81 -16.20
N PHE A 611 -15.33 -13.83 -16.30
CA PHE A 611 -14.04 -13.85 -15.61
C PHE A 611 -13.18 -12.64 -16.01
N PHE A 612 -12.93 -12.44 -17.30
CA PHE A 612 -12.13 -11.30 -17.78
C PHE A 612 -12.83 -9.95 -17.56
N LEU A 613 -14.16 -9.89 -17.67
CA LEU A 613 -14.94 -8.69 -17.38
C LEU A 613 -14.80 -8.30 -15.91
N GLY A 614 -14.78 -9.27 -14.98
CA GLY A 614 -14.53 -9.05 -13.55
C GLY A 614 -13.18 -8.39 -13.29
N TRP A 615 -12.12 -8.88 -13.91
CA TRP A 615 -10.79 -8.27 -13.84
C TRP A 615 -10.77 -6.83 -14.33
N ALA A 616 -11.30 -6.57 -15.52
CA ALA A 616 -11.31 -5.23 -16.08
C ALA A 616 -12.19 -4.24 -15.28
N GLN A 617 -13.26 -4.74 -14.63
CA GLN A 617 -14.15 -3.94 -13.80
C GLN A 617 -13.47 -3.42 -12.53
N VAL A 618 -12.63 -4.23 -11.86
CA VAL A 618 -11.94 -3.79 -10.64
C VAL A 618 -10.84 -2.79 -10.92
N TRP A 619 -10.31 -2.76 -12.14
CA TRP A 619 -9.33 -1.75 -12.59
C TRP A 619 -9.98 -0.47 -13.16
N LYS A 620 -11.30 -0.37 -13.13
CA LYS A 620 -11.98 0.89 -13.48
C LYS A 620 -11.35 2.07 -12.72
N GLY A 621 -10.78 3.03 -13.46
CA GLY A 621 -10.09 4.16 -12.84
C GLY A 621 -9.74 5.26 -13.83
N MET A 622 -9.69 6.50 -13.33
CA MET A 622 -9.21 7.67 -14.03
C MET A 622 -8.41 8.56 -13.08
N TYR A 623 -7.38 9.20 -13.59
CA TYR A 623 -6.47 10.06 -12.84
C TYR A 623 -6.41 11.47 -13.44
N ARG A 624 -6.22 12.48 -12.57
CA ARG A 624 -5.85 13.82 -13.05
C ARG A 624 -4.44 13.76 -13.63
N PRO A 625 -4.13 14.61 -14.65
CA PRO A 625 -2.83 14.57 -15.32
C PRO A 625 -1.64 14.70 -14.36
N GLU A 626 -1.75 15.59 -13.36
CA GLU A 626 -0.70 15.83 -12.37
C GLU A 626 -0.42 14.58 -11.52
N LEU A 627 -1.48 13.91 -11.05
CA LEU A 627 -1.33 12.63 -10.34
C LEU A 627 -0.70 11.57 -11.25
N MET A 628 -1.14 11.45 -12.49
CA MET A 628 -0.58 10.48 -13.44
C MET A 628 0.92 10.71 -13.63
N GLN A 629 1.35 11.97 -13.80
CA GLN A 629 2.78 12.32 -13.90
C GLN A 629 3.56 11.95 -12.64
N MET A 630 2.97 12.17 -11.47
CA MET A 630 3.59 11.80 -10.20
C MET A 630 3.76 10.28 -10.09
N LEU A 631 2.71 9.52 -10.36
CA LEU A 631 2.72 8.05 -10.24
C LEU A 631 3.69 7.40 -11.23
N LEU A 632 3.80 7.90 -12.48
CA LEU A 632 4.79 7.39 -13.44
C LEU A 632 6.24 7.50 -12.96
N ARG A 633 6.53 8.42 -12.02
CA ARG A 633 7.87 8.63 -11.46
C ARG A 633 8.08 7.88 -10.14
N SER A 634 7.05 7.74 -9.31
CA SER A 634 7.17 7.33 -7.90
C SER A 634 6.43 6.06 -7.52
N ASP A 635 5.54 5.54 -8.36
CA ASP A 635 4.71 4.37 -8.06
C ASP A 635 5.10 3.17 -8.94
N PRO A 636 5.38 1.99 -8.37
CA PRO A 636 5.74 0.80 -9.14
C PRO A 636 4.58 0.17 -9.91
N HIS A 637 3.34 0.65 -9.71
CA HIS A 637 2.17 0.13 -10.42
C HIS A 637 2.01 0.79 -11.79
N SER A 638 1.70 0.00 -12.79
CA SER A 638 1.25 0.51 -14.09
C SER A 638 -0.14 1.17 -13.96
N PRO A 639 -0.45 2.21 -14.76
CA PRO A 639 -1.80 2.80 -14.77
C PRO A 639 -2.90 1.77 -15.04
N PRO A 640 -4.14 1.97 -14.53
CA PRO A 640 -5.23 0.99 -14.59
C PRO A 640 -5.53 0.42 -15.97
N GLU A 641 -5.50 1.25 -17.02
CA GLU A 641 -5.67 0.81 -18.40
C GLU A 641 -4.68 -0.29 -18.80
N TYR A 642 -3.42 -0.18 -18.35
CA TYR A 642 -2.36 -1.13 -18.72
C TYR A 642 -2.30 -2.34 -17.78
N ARG A 643 -2.91 -2.28 -16.60
CA ARG A 643 -3.17 -3.47 -15.77
C ARG A 643 -4.23 -4.39 -16.41
N VAL A 644 -5.01 -3.87 -17.36
CA VAL A 644 -5.95 -4.65 -18.18
C VAL A 644 -5.36 -4.92 -19.56
N ASN A 645 -5.15 -3.88 -20.38
CA ASN A 645 -4.72 -4.00 -21.77
C ASN A 645 -3.28 -4.51 -21.94
N GLY A 646 -2.46 -4.43 -20.91
CA GLY A 646 -1.11 -5.03 -20.89
C GLY A 646 -1.10 -6.51 -20.50
N VAL A 647 -2.13 -6.97 -19.78
CA VAL A 647 -2.21 -8.34 -19.25
C VAL A 647 -2.93 -9.28 -20.20
N VAL A 648 -4.21 -8.97 -20.54
CA VAL A 648 -5.08 -9.90 -21.28
C VAL A 648 -4.53 -10.35 -22.65
N PRO A 649 -3.73 -9.55 -23.39
CA PRO A 649 -3.18 -10.00 -24.68
C PRO A 649 -2.17 -11.14 -24.56
N ASN A 650 -1.68 -11.43 -23.36
CA ASN A 650 -0.75 -12.53 -23.12
C ASN A 650 -1.45 -13.86 -22.80
N ILE A 651 -2.76 -13.83 -22.47
CA ILE A 651 -3.52 -14.99 -21.97
C ILE A 651 -4.32 -15.64 -23.12
N PRO A 652 -4.02 -16.90 -23.51
CA PRO A 652 -4.72 -17.57 -24.62
C PRO A 652 -6.24 -17.62 -24.48
N ALA A 653 -6.77 -17.91 -23.28
CA ALA A 653 -8.20 -17.99 -23.02
C ALA A 653 -8.96 -16.67 -23.32
N PHE A 654 -8.30 -15.52 -23.23
CA PHE A 654 -8.89 -14.24 -23.61
C PHE A 654 -9.24 -14.20 -25.12
N TYR A 655 -8.38 -14.79 -25.96
CA TYR A 655 -8.62 -14.84 -27.40
C TYR A 655 -9.84 -15.71 -27.74
N GLU A 656 -10.01 -16.80 -27.04
CA GLU A 656 -11.14 -17.72 -27.23
C GLU A 656 -12.44 -17.08 -26.71
N ALA A 657 -12.40 -16.48 -25.50
CA ALA A 657 -13.57 -15.86 -24.87
C ALA A 657 -14.17 -14.71 -25.70
N PHE A 658 -13.31 -13.91 -26.36
CA PHE A 658 -13.74 -12.70 -27.08
C PHE A 658 -13.48 -12.75 -28.58
N ASN A 659 -13.09 -13.93 -29.11
CA ASN A 659 -12.80 -14.12 -30.53
C ASN A 659 -11.81 -13.10 -31.11
N ILE A 660 -10.68 -12.89 -30.40
CA ILE A 660 -9.65 -11.93 -30.80
C ILE A 660 -8.90 -12.42 -32.04
N GLN A 661 -8.83 -11.60 -33.07
CA GLN A 661 -8.31 -11.96 -34.38
C GLN A 661 -7.04 -11.16 -34.75
N PRO A 662 -6.19 -11.70 -35.65
CA PRO A 662 -5.15 -10.89 -36.28
C PRO A 662 -5.73 -9.64 -36.93
N GLY A 663 -5.21 -8.47 -36.53
CA GLY A 663 -5.72 -7.14 -36.95
C GLY A 663 -6.38 -6.37 -35.82
N ASP A 664 -6.82 -7.01 -34.75
CA ASP A 664 -7.24 -6.31 -33.53
C ASP A 664 -6.00 -5.71 -32.83
N LYS A 665 -6.17 -4.55 -32.18
CA LYS A 665 -5.03 -3.81 -31.58
C LYS A 665 -4.35 -4.53 -30.43
N LEU A 666 -5.11 -5.32 -29.67
CA LEU A 666 -4.59 -6.14 -28.57
C LEU A 666 -4.07 -7.51 -29.05
N TYR A 667 -4.15 -7.82 -30.34
CA TYR A 667 -3.66 -9.10 -30.85
C TYR A 667 -2.13 -9.20 -30.76
N LEU A 668 -1.66 -10.19 -30.03
CA LEU A 668 -0.25 -10.60 -30.01
C LEU A 668 -0.14 -12.02 -30.66
N PRO A 669 0.71 -12.19 -31.67
CA PRO A 669 1.02 -13.54 -32.17
C PRO A 669 1.51 -14.44 -31.01
N PRO A 670 1.19 -15.73 -31.00
CA PRO A 670 1.52 -16.64 -29.90
C PRO A 670 2.97 -16.56 -29.41
N GLN A 671 3.92 -16.45 -30.34
CA GLN A 671 5.36 -16.34 -30.03
C GLN A 671 5.74 -15.00 -29.37
N LYS A 672 4.88 -13.97 -29.42
CA LYS A 672 5.09 -12.68 -28.77
C LYS A 672 4.39 -12.57 -27.41
N ARG A 673 3.50 -13.50 -27.09
CA ARG A 673 2.85 -13.52 -25.77
C ARG A 673 3.87 -13.87 -24.70
N VAL A 674 3.80 -13.20 -23.58
CA VAL A 674 4.67 -13.47 -22.43
C VAL A 674 3.97 -14.49 -21.53
N LYS A 675 4.64 -15.62 -21.28
CA LYS A 675 4.20 -16.62 -20.30
C LYS A 675 5.35 -16.81 -19.30
N ILE A 676 5.07 -16.59 -18.02
CA ILE A 676 6.04 -16.76 -16.93
C ILE A 676 5.59 -17.96 -16.08
N TRP A 677 4.40 -17.90 -15.51
CA TRP A 677 3.81 -18.93 -14.63
C TRP A 677 2.63 -19.67 -15.26
#